data_735da3e87d4f3ce5d886058a9e49dc1d
#
_entry.id   735da3e87d4f3ce5d886058a9e49dc1d
#
_cell.length_a   1.000
_cell.length_b   1.000
_cell.length_c   1.000
_cell.angle_alpha   90.00
_cell.angle_beta   90.00
_cell.angle_gamma   90.00
#
_symmetry.space_group_name_H-M   'P 1'
#
loop_
_entity.id
_entity.type
_entity.pdbx_description
1 polymer ?
#
loop_
_entity_poly.entity_id
_entity_poly.type
_entity_poly.pdbx_seq_one_letter_code
_entity_poly.pdbx_strand_id
1 'polypeptide(L)'
;MKKLIFLIVILALAAANAFAARIYPAEGRVVDEQGQAVEYATVVLLKGSDQVAGMATDDTGRFVLKVPSGEYTLSVQYLGFDPVVRQVRVEENNDLGEIVMKSSTTRIEGVVVKAQLIRREADRFVVDVANAPAAIGKDGIELLERAPGVWIDDEKISINGKSGSKVYVNDRELRMEPEQLLTYLRSLRAEEIQKIEVVPTTGADYDADSSGGIIRITLRKRRENGLDGSLSMRTTQNARHHFYTPSGNINIHTGRLDLYASAWADLGRDTAVSDEHTDYSTGNTNLTSHSEIAERDRNFGGSIGSVFEINPKHSIGAEFEYWRNNEKGPNDSYTDFTDAGAVTRTESRYGIHNIRDNYSATFNYIYKLDTLGSTLKLLADYTRRATNADNDNFSRITSPASVVDSTYRDNSSSLYDITTATLALDKKFSPRWSLRAGAKFTYNDMHNDALYEYVKDGAWVRNDNQSFTINYTENIAAAYGIASANLGRWSLVAGLRGEYTHTRGKGGDISQNYFSLFPNANVSYALTKDGAYSLIAQYARTIERPRFWSLNPQRFQISDYTYQTGNPELDPAYKQDISLTLVLKHKYTLTGGMTIQRDEIQQTIRPDADDPARLCLAWTNFDTTKNYYLTANAPFQFTKWWTMNLNLTYIRQGQRIDEHSAEKHYNFYFVNSSTTFSLPAKFYIDLSYRFQSRMDFGNCWVKPLHFLNAGIKKRFGDKFTASFSVRNLIERPQHIGARGDGFVRMVDVKQQWNDRSFTIGVT
;
A
#
# COMPACT_ATOMS: atom_id res chain seq x y z
N MET A 1 -23.93 -23.55 -27.33
CA MET A 1 -22.80 -22.91 -26.65
C MET A 1 -21.61 -23.85 -26.37
N LYS A 2 -21.78 -25.05 -25.79
CA LYS A 2 -20.66 -25.98 -25.52
C LYS A 2 -19.84 -26.39 -26.77
N LYS A 3 -20.45 -26.58 -27.93
CA LYS A 3 -19.76 -26.95 -29.19
C LYS A 3 -18.98 -25.78 -29.80
N LEU A 4 -19.38 -24.53 -29.56
CA LEU A 4 -18.70 -23.33 -30.08
C LEU A 4 -17.43 -23.05 -29.24
N ILE A 5 -17.48 -23.24 -27.92
CA ILE A 5 -16.33 -23.10 -27.02
C ILE A 5 -15.26 -24.16 -27.31
N PHE A 6 -15.68 -25.40 -27.62
CA PHE A 6 -14.77 -26.48 -27.96
C PHE A 6 -14.06 -26.22 -29.32
N LEU A 7 -14.76 -25.63 -30.27
CA LEU A 7 -14.21 -25.26 -31.58
C LEU A 7 -13.20 -24.10 -31.46
N ILE A 8 -13.45 -23.11 -30.62
CA ILE A 8 -12.55 -21.99 -30.34
C ILE A 8 -11.28 -22.47 -29.64
N VAL A 9 -11.37 -23.42 -28.72
CA VAL A 9 -10.23 -24.01 -28.03
C VAL A 9 -9.36 -24.86 -28.99
N ILE A 10 -9.98 -25.59 -29.89
CA ILE A 10 -9.24 -26.37 -30.92
C ILE A 10 -8.58 -25.44 -31.95
N LEU A 11 -9.23 -24.36 -32.39
CA LEU A 11 -8.61 -23.36 -33.27
C LEU A 11 -7.46 -22.63 -32.60
N ALA A 12 -7.55 -22.32 -31.30
CA ALA A 12 -6.50 -21.69 -30.51
C ALA A 12 -5.27 -22.62 -30.34
N LEU A 13 -5.53 -23.94 -30.15
CA LEU A 13 -4.47 -24.97 -30.08
C LEU A 13 -3.81 -25.26 -31.45
N ALA A 14 -4.56 -25.17 -32.53
CA ALA A 14 -4.02 -25.35 -33.90
C ALA A 14 -3.18 -24.13 -34.35
N ALA A 15 -3.55 -22.93 -33.96
CA ALA A 15 -2.79 -21.70 -34.27
C ALA A 15 -1.45 -21.62 -33.50
N ALA A 16 -1.34 -22.29 -32.35
CA ALA A 16 -0.13 -22.29 -31.53
C ALA A 16 1.03 -23.11 -32.14
N ASN A 17 0.74 -24.03 -33.07
CA ASN A 17 1.77 -24.86 -33.70
C ASN A 17 2.31 -24.36 -35.05
N ALA A 18 1.79 -23.25 -35.57
CA ALA A 18 2.11 -22.82 -36.94
C ALA A 18 3.31 -21.83 -37.05
N PHE A 19 3.93 -21.37 -35.96
CA PHE A 19 5.01 -20.38 -35.96
C PHE A 19 6.19 -20.69 -35.02
N ALA A 20 6.64 -21.93 -34.96
CA ALA A 20 7.95 -22.24 -34.36
C ALA A 20 9.04 -21.87 -35.33
N ALA A 21 9.55 -20.64 -35.31
CA ALA A 21 10.78 -20.29 -36.02
C ALA A 21 11.90 -21.18 -35.49
N ARG A 22 12.60 -21.88 -36.37
CA ARG A 22 13.79 -22.69 -36.00
C ARG A 22 14.83 -21.75 -35.39
N ILE A 23 15.29 -22.09 -34.20
CA ILE A 23 16.26 -21.31 -33.41
C ILE A 23 17.64 -21.98 -33.63
N TYR A 24 18.62 -21.19 -33.94
CA TYR A 24 20.00 -21.64 -34.22
C TYR A 24 20.97 -21.01 -33.20
N PRO A 25 22.04 -21.73 -32.78
CA PRO A 25 23.08 -21.15 -31.95
C PRO A 25 23.97 -20.25 -32.79
N ALA A 26 24.30 -19.06 -32.28
CA ALA A 26 25.35 -18.18 -32.76
C ALA A 26 26.43 -18.14 -31.68
N GLU A 27 27.57 -18.76 -31.90
CA GLU A 27 28.63 -18.89 -30.91
C GLU A 27 29.91 -18.17 -31.38
N GLY A 28 30.75 -17.78 -30.43
CA GLY A 28 32.01 -17.11 -30.70
C GLY A 28 32.82 -16.90 -29.42
N ARG A 29 34.00 -16.30 -29.59
CA ARG A 29 34.91 -16.00 -28.50
C ARG A 29 35.37 -14.56 -28.56
N VAL A 30 35.35 -13.86 -27.44
CA VAL A 30 35.85 -12.48 -27.32
C VAL A 30 37.24 -12.51 -26.72
N VAL A 31 38.21 -11.88 -27.40
CA VAL A 31 39.60 -11.80 -26.97
C VAL A 31 40.12 -10.35 -27.07
N ASP A 32 41.17 -10.04 -26.33
CA ASP A 32 41.90 -8.78 -26.46
C ASP A 32 42.93 -8.82 -27.61
N GLU A 33 43.69 -7.74 -27.83
CA GLU A 33 44.74 -7.65 -28.88
C GLU A 33 45.91 -8.62 -28.64
N GLN A 34 46.04 -9.20 -27.46
CA GLN A 34 47.05 -10.19 -27.10
C GLN A 34 46.50 -11.63 -27.18
N GLY A 35 45.23 -11.83 -27.62
CA GLY A 35 44.59 -13.13 -27.71
C GLY A 35 44.11 -13.69 -26.35
N GLN A 36 44.14 -12.89 -25.29
CA GLN A 36 43.60 -13.30 -24.00
C GLN A 36 42.08 -13.19 -23.97
N ALA A 37 41.42 -14.11 -23.28
CA ALA A 37 39.97 -14.10 -23.14
C ALA A 37 39.49 -12.81 -22.44
N VAL A 38 38.46 -12.15 -22.97
CA VAL A 38 37.78 -11.06 -22.30
C VAL A 38 36.54 -11.65 -21.62
N GLU A 39 36.69 -11.88 -20.33
CA GLU A 39 35.64 -12.44 -19.47
C GLU A 39 34.53 -11.40 -19.23
N TYR A 40 33.28 -11.87 -19.17
CA TYR A 40 32.11 -11.06 -18.86
C TYR A 40 31.84 -9.86 -19.79
N ALA A 41 32.40 -9.89 -21.03
CA ALA A 41 32.05 -8.92 -22.06
C ALA A 41 30.56 -9.07 -22.44
N THR A 42 29.86 -7.98 -22.54
CA THR A 42 28.46 -7.98 -22.95
C THR A 42 28.34 -8.17 -24.44
N VAL A 43 27.73 -9.27 -24.89
CA VAL A 43 27.47 -9.62 -26.28
C VAL A 43 25.98 -9.54 -26.56
N VAL A 44 25.57 -8.75 -27.55
CA VAL A 44 24.19 -8.51 -27.93
C VAL A 44 23.99 -8.70 -29.42
N LEU A 45 22.90 -9.36 -29.82
CA LEU A 45 22.41 -9.40 -31.20
C LEU A 45 21.19 -8.49 -31.34
N LEU A 46 21.27 -7.55 -32.27
CA LEU A 46 20.23 -6.60 -32.60
C LEU A 46 19.63 -6.91 -33.99
N LYS A 47 18.32 -6.75 -34.14
CA LYS A 47 17.62 -6.73 -35.41
C LYS A 47 17.03 -5.35 -35.63
N GLY A 48 17.71 -4.53 -36.45
CA GLY A 48 17.46 -3.09 -36.47
C GLY A 48 17.91 -2.43 -35.15
N SER A 49 17.00 -1.79 -34.45
CA SER A 49 17.22 -1.21 -33.13
C SER A 49 16.88 -2.14 -31.95
N ASP A 50 16.26 -3.29 -32.20
CA ASP A 50 15.70 -4.16 -31.16
C ASP A 50 16.71 -5.25 -30.75
N GLN A 51 16.95 -5.36 -29.45
CA GLN A 51 17.75 -6.44 -28.89
C GLN A 51 16.99 -7.76 -28.98
N VAL A 52 17.51 -8.74 -29.71
CA VAL A 52 16.90 -10.05 -29.90
C VAL A 52 17.47 -11.09 -28.92
N ALA A 53 18.75 -11.03 -28.64
CA ALA A 53 19.44 -11.88 -27.68
C ALA A 53 20.63 -11.13 -27.08
N GLY A 54 21.07 -11.54 -25.89
CA GLY A 54 22.26 -10.99 -25.25
C GLY A 54 22.69 -11.84 -24.06
N MET A 55 24.01 -11.90 -23.85
CA MET A 55 24.63 -12.57 -22.71
C MET A 55 26.01 -11.94 -22.42
N ALA A 56 26.58 -12.27 -21.26
CA ALA A 56 27.99 -12.01 -20.99
C ALA A 56 28.84 -13.22 -21.43
N THR A 57 30.09 -12.99 -21.89
CA THR A 57 31.04 -14.06 -22.12
C THR A 57 31.38 -14.80 -20.81
N ASP A 58 31.71 -16.09 -20.93
CA ASP A 58 32.22 -16.88 -19.81
C ASP A 58 33.69 -16.56 -19.47
N ASP A 59 34.27 -17.30 -18.50
CA ASP A 59 35.67 -17.17 -18.07
C ASP A 59 36.71 -17.51 -19.16
N THR A 60 36.27 -18.13 -20.25
CA THR A 60 37.12 -18.43 -21.45
C THR A 60 36.87 -17.45 -22.57
N GLY A 61 36.04 -16.42 -22.35
CA GLY A 61 35.64 -15.43 -23.35
C GLY A 61 34.58 -15.91 -24.34
N ARG A 62 33.99 -17.10 -24.16
CA ARG A 62 33.00 -17.70 -25.07
C ARG A 62 31.59 -17.21 -24.77
N PHE A 63 30.76 -17.17 -25.83
CA PHE A 63 29.34 -16.91 -25.76
C PHE A 63 28.56 -17.79 -26.74
N VAL A 64 27.29 -18.09 -26.41
CA VAL A 64 26.37 -18.82 -27.29
C VAL A 64 25.00 -18.15 -27.22
N LEU A 65 24.61 -17.44 -28.27
CA LEU A 65 23.30 -16.81 -28.38
C LEU A 65 22.37 -17.66 -29.24
N LYS A 66 21.12 -17.82 -28.89
CA LYS A 66 20.13 -18.60 -29.62
C LYS A 66 19.09 -17.67 -30.25
N VAL A 67 19.08 -17.59 -31.58
CA VAL A 67 18.17 -16.72 -32.34
C VAL A 67 17.65 -17.43 -33.60
N PRO A 68 16.49 -17.00 -34.14
CA PRO A 68 16.05 -17.45 -35.46
C PRO A 68 17.08 -17.15 -36.56
N SER A 69 17.03 -17.86 -37.69
CA SER A 69 17.84 -17.51 -38.85
C SER A 69 17.53 -16.09 -39.34
N GLY A 70 18.56 -15.34 -39.69
CA GLY A 70 18.40 -13.96 -40.17
C GLY A 70 19.66 -13.14 -40.08
N GLU A 71 19.56 -11.87 -40.52
CA GLU A 71 20.64 -10.89 -40.40
C GLU A 71 20.50 -10.10 -39.11
N TYR A 72 21.60 -9.94 -38.39
CA TYR A 72 21.69 -9.28 -37.10
C TYR A 72 22.90 -8.36 -37.03
N THR A 73 22.83 -7.35 -36.19
CA THR A 73 23.99 -6.56 -35.78
C THR A 73 24.51 -7.15 -34.46
N LEU A 74 25.72 -7.72 -34.47
CA LEU A 74 26.43 -8.12 -33.27
C LEU A 74 27.09 -6.90 -32.65
N SER A 75 26.86 -6.67 -31.36
CA SER A 75 27.53 -5.63 -30.57
C SER A 75 28.19 -6.27 -29.36
N VAL A 76 29.51 -6.04 -29.20
CA VAL A 76 30.28 -6.52 -28.06
C VAL A 76 30.84 -5.31 -27.31
N GLN A 77 30.64 -5.26 -26.02
CA GLN A 77 31.06 -4.14 -25.18
C GLN A 77 31.68 -4.65 -23.87
N TYR A 78 32.80 -4.03 -23.50
CA TYR A 78 33.46 -4.27 -22.21
C TYR A 78 34.17 -3.00 -21.75
N LEU A 79 34.21 -2.80 -20.41
CA LEU A 79 34.82 -1.60 -19.82
C LEU A 79 36.32 -1.56 -20.07
N GLY A 80 36.81 -0.47 -20.65
CA GLY A 80 38.22 -0.31 -21.01
C GLY A 80 38.58 -0.78 -22.43
N PHE A 81 37.61 -1.19 -23.25
CA PHE A 81 37.79 -1.58 -24.65
C PHE A 81 36.85 -0.79 -25.54
N ASP A 82 37.29 -0.59 -26.80
CA ASP A 82 36.43 -0.02 -27.82
C ASP A 82 35.32 -1.00 -28.20
N PRO A 83 34.05 -0.57 -28.32
CA PRO A 83 32.95 -1.45 -28.68
C PRO A 83 33.11 -2.00 -30.11
N VAL A 84 32.90 -3.30 -30.27
CA VAL A 84 32.90 -3.95 -31.58
C VAL A 84 31.47 -4.10 -32.07
N VAL A 85 31.18 -3.55 -33.26
CA VAL A 85 29.89 -3.67 -33.94
C VAL A 85 30.09 -4.22 -35.34
N ARG A 86 29.44 -5.35 -35.66
CA ARG A 86 29.50 -5.94 -37.02
C ARG A 86 28.17 -6.58 -37.41
N GLN A 87 27.90 -6.64 -38.72
CA GLN A 87 26.78 -7.40 -39.27
C GLN A 87 27.12 -8.89 -39.29
N VAL A 88 26.20 -9.72 -38.84
CA VAL A 88 26.31 -11.18 -38.81
C VAL A 88 25.03 -11.80 -39.34
N ARG A 89 25.16 -12.92 -40.06
CA ARG A 89 24.04 -13.70 -40.57
C ARG A 89 24.01 -15.03 -39.83
N VAL A 90 22.91 -15.33 -39.19
CA VAL A 90 22.73 -16.58 -38.42
C VAL A 90 21.95 -17.59 -39.26
N GLU A 91 22.56 -18.76 -39.53
CA GLU A 91 21.99 -19.90 -40.26
C GLU A 91 22.22 -21.21 -39.46
N GLU A 92 22.16 -22.38 -40.08
CA GLU A 92 22.16 -23.69 -39.40
C GLU A 92 23.46 -24.05 -38.64
N ASN A 93 24.58 -23.40 -38.90
CA ASN A 93 25.87 -23.64 -38.20
C ASN A 93 26.67 -22.34 -38.15
N ASN A 94 26.63 -21.62 -37.05
CA ASN A 94 27.25 -20.30 -36.99
C ASN A 94 28.26 -20.19 -35.86
N ASP A 95 29.52 -20.46 -36.20
CA ASP A 95 30.66 -19.96 -35.43
C ASP A 95 31.01 -18.56 -35.94
N LEU A 96 30.81 -17.55 -35.09
CA LEU A 96 31.12 -16.15 -35.34
C LEU A 96 32.64 -15.87 -35.21
N GLY A 97 33.40 -16.89 -34.80
CA GLY A 97 34.87 -16.85 -34.66
C GLY A 97 35.32 -15.98 -33.48
N GLU A 98 36.61 -15.63 -33.53
CA GLU A 98 37.16 -14.72 -32.53
C GLU A 98 36.82 -13.27 -32.85
N ILE A 99 36.41 -12.54 -31.80
CA ILE A 99 36.08 -11.13 -31.83
C ILE A 99 37.11 -10.39 -31.00
N VAL A 100 38.03 -9.72 -31.69
CA VAL A 100 39.13 -9.00 -31.04
C VAL A 100 38.65 -7.63 -30.61
N MET A 101 38.74 -7.32 -29.30
CA MET A 101 38.46 -6.00 -28.72
C MET A 101 39.78 -5.24 -28.54
N LYS A 102 39.82 -3.98 -28.98
CA LYS A 102 40.98 -3.10 -28.82
C LYS A 102 40.90 -2.34 -27.52
N SER A 103 42.00 -2.27 -26.78
CA SER A 103 42.07 -1.48 -25.56
C SER A 103 41.81 0.01 -25.83
N SER A 104 40.85 0.60 -25.17
CA SER A 104 40.52 2.02 -25.36
C SER A 104 41.37 2.89 -24.44
N THR A 105 42.19 3.76 -25.06
CA THR A 105 42.90 4.83 -24.33
C THR A 105 42.05 6.08 -24.12
N THR A 106 40.86 6.11 -24.70
CA THR A 106 39.94 7.22 -24.58
C THR A 106 39.14 7.04 -23.28
N ARG A 107 39.27 7.99 -22.37
CA ARG A 107 38.37 8.13 -21.22
C ARG A 107 36.96 8.24 -21.78
N ILE A 108 36.21 7.14 -21.79
CA ILE A 108 34.82 7.12 -22.20
C ILE A 108 34.12 8.03 -21.19
N GLU A 109 33.70 9.21 -21.60
CA GLU A 109 32.59 9.88 -20.94
C GLU A 109 31.44 8.86 -21.04
N GLY A 110 31.21 8.17 -19.93
CA GLY A 110 30.18 7.16 -19.85
C GLY A 110 28.92 7.78 -20.44
N VAL A 111 28.31 7.12 -21.40
CA VAL A 111 26.92 7.35 -21.74
C VAL A 111 26.20 7.06 -20.45
N VAL A 112 25.99 8.11 -19.66
CA VAL A 112 25.08 8.10 -18.53
C VAL A 112 23.72 7.90 -19.20
N VAL A 113 23.33 6.64 -19.36
CA VAL A 113 21.90 6.32 -19.47
C VAL A 113 21.34 6.94 -18.22
N LYS A 114 20.73 8.13 -18.36
CA LYS A 114 19.99 8.76 -17.29
C LYS A 114 18.85 7.79 -17.01
N ALA A 115 19.09 6.86 -16.08
CA ALA A 115 18.06 5.97 -15.58
C ALA A 115 16.97 6.90 -15.06
N GLN A 116 15.84 6.92 -15.73
CA GLN A 116 14.72 7.73 -15.30
C GLN A 116 14.26 7.13 -13.97
N LEU A 117 14.33 7.94 -12.91
CA LEU A 117 13.86 7.51 -11.58
C LEU A 117 12.46 6.89 -11.65
N ILE A 118 11.61 7.43 -12.52
CA ILE A 118 10.23 6.99 -12.71
C ILE A 118 10.01 6.66 -14.18
N ARG A 119 9.57 5.43 -14.45
CA ARG A 119 9.09 5.00 -15.77
C ARG A 119 7.66 4.52 -15.69
N ARG A 120 6.92 4.66 -16.76
CA ARG A 120 5.56 4.14 -16.89
C ARG A 120 5.57 2.82 -17.69
N GLU A 121 4.91 1.80 -17.16
CA GLU A 121 4.52 0.59 -17.86
C GLU A 121 3.00 0.63 -18.16
N ALA A 122 2.45 -0.36 -18.86
CA ALA A 122 1.06 -0.33 -19.28
C ALA A 122 0.07 -0.19 -18.11
N ASP A 123 0.34 -0.89 -17.00
CA ASP A 123 -0.55 -0.97 -15.85
C ASP A 123 -0.01 -0.27 -14.59
N ARG A 124 1.27 0.18 -14.59
CA ARG A 124 1.94 0.69 -13.38
C ARG A 124 2.98 1.77 -13.64
N PHE A 125 3.31 2.52 -12.60
CA PHE A 125 4.52 3.31 -12.54
C PHE A 125 5.60 2.51 -11.83
N VAL A 126 6.82 2.57 -12.33
CA VAL A 126 7.99 1.94 -11.71
C VAL A 126 8.97 3.03 -11.30
N VAL A 127 9.24 3.12 -10.00
CA VAL A 127 10.30 3.95 -9.43
C VAL A 127 11.54 3.08 -9.32
N ASP A 128 12.53 3.30 -10.15
CA ASP A 128 13.82 2.57 -10.14
C ASP A 128 14.72 3.16 -9.06
N VAL A 129 14.61 2.64 -7.85
CA VAL A 129 15.35 3.13 -6.68
C VAL A 129 16.82 2.76 -6.78
N ALA A 130 17.12 1.57 -7.31
CA ALA A 130 18.47 1.03 -7.41
C ALA A 130 19.41 1.92 -8.20
N ASN A 131 18.90 2.54 -9.27
CA ASN A 131 19.68 3.31 -10.23
C ASN A 131 19.49 4.83 -10.08
N ALA A 132 18.81 5.28 -9.01
CA ALA A 132 18.46 6.68 -8.82
C ALA A 132 19.35 7.37 -7.77
N PRO A 133 20.29 8.24 -8.14
CA PRO A 133 21.07 9.03 -7.18
C PRO A 133 20.21 9.86 -6.21
N ALA A 134 19.03 10.30 -6.67
CA ALA A 134 18.08 11.05 -5.85
C ALA A 134 17.38 10.22 -4.76
N ALA A 135 17.54 8.89 -4.78
CA ALA A 135 16.99 7.98 -3.77
C ALA A 135 17.92 7.82 -2.56
N ILE A 136 19.22 8.08 -2.72
CA ILE A 136 20.24 7.84 -1.69
C ILE A 136 19.88 8.53 -0.37
N GLY A 137 19.93 7.75 0.73
CA GLY A 137 19.66 8.22 2.09
C GLY A 137 18.19 8.51 2.38
N LYS A 138 17.26 8.07 1.53
CA LYS A 138 15.81 8.15 1.76
C LYS A 138 15.29 6.85 2.35
N ASP A 139 14.18 6.96 3.05
CA ASP A 139 13.41 5.80 3.51
C ASP A 139 12.28 5.44 2.52
N GLY A 140 11.60 4.33 2.79
CA GLY A 140 10.54 3.85 1.91
C GLY A 140 9.37 4.81 1.77
N ILE A 141 9.03 5.57 2.82
CA ILE A 141 7.98 6.60 2.79
C ILE A 141 8.40 7.76 1.90
N GLU A 142 9.60 8.31 2.12
CA GLU A 142 10.13 9.41 1.32
C GLU A 142 10.23 9.07 -0.18
N LEU A 143 10.41 7.78 -0.50
CA LEU A 143 10.41 7.29 -1.88
C LEU A 143 8.99 7.15 -2.44
N LEU A 144 8.06 6.64 -1.63
CA LEU A 144 6.66 6.51 -2.02
C LEU A 144 5.99 7.87 -2.25
N GLU A 145 6.27 8.86 -1.43
CA GLU A 145 5.76 10.23 -1.62
C GLU A 145 6.18 10.85 -2.97
N ARG A 146 7.25 10.33 -3.57
CA ARG A 146 7.71 10.75 -4.91
C ARG A 146 7.10 9.95 -6.03
N ALA A 147 6.47 8.82 -5.71
CA ALA A 147 5.85 7.99 -6.72
C ALA A 147 4.58 8.67 -7.27
N PRO A 148 4.35 8.60 -8.59
CA PRO A 148 3.22 9.26 -9.22
C PRO A 148 1.88 8.80 -8.63
N GLY A 149 1.06 9.78 -8.25
CA GLY A 149 -0.29 9.55 -7.73
C GLY A 149 -0.35 9.02 -6.30
N VAL A 150 0.78 8.72 -5.66
CA VAL A 150 0.80 8.26 -4.27
C VAL A 150 0.61 9.44 -3.33
N TRP A 151 -0.26 9.25 -2.39
CA TRP A 151 -0.54 10.16 -1.28
C TRP A 151 -0.43 9.39 0.01
N ILE A 152 0.36 9.89 0.94
CA ILE A 152 0.53 9.30 2.26
C ILE A 152 0.10 10.35 3.28
N ASP A 153 -0.88 10.04 4.08
CA ASP A 153 -1.14 10.71 5.34
C ASP A 153 -0.62 9.82 6.49
N ASP A 154 -0.71 10.31 7.71
CA ASP A 154 -0.14 9.58 8.84
C ASP A 154 -0.90 8.28 9.17
N GLU A 155 -2.04 8.05 8.53
CA GLU A 155 -2.86 6.88 8.77
C GLU A 155 -3.06 6.00 7.53
N LYS A 156 -2.90 6.55 6.30
CA LYS A 156 -3.30 5.84 5.08
C LYS A 156 -2.38 6.15 3.89
N ILE A 157 -2.22 5.13 3.05
CA ILE A 157 -1.64 5.29 1.73
C ILE A 157 -2.77 5.24 0.71
N SER A 158 -2.84 6.22 -0.17
CA SER A 158 -3.81 6.29 -1.25
C SER A 158 -3.12 6.51 -2.59
N ILE A 159 -3.77 6.06 -3.67
CA ILE A 159 -3.29 6.24 -5.05
C ILE A 159 -4.37 6.97 -5.85
N ASN A 160 -4.01 8.12 -6.43
CA ASN A 160 -4.94 8.97 -7.18
C ASN A 160 -6.21 9.36 -6.39
N GLY A 161 -6.07 9.58 -5.08
CA GLY A 161 -7.18 9.91 -4.18
C GLY A 161 -8.06 8.72 -3.78
N LYS A 162 -7.71 7.49 -4.18
CA LYS A 162 -8.40 6.26 -3.79
C LYS A 162 -7.75 5.72 -2.51
N SER A 163 -8.49 5.63 -1.43
CA SER A 163 -8.04 5.04 -0.16
C SER A 163 -8.03 3.50 -0.19
N GLY A 164 -7.32 2.87 0.75
CA GLY A 164 -7.28 1.42 0.86
C GLY A 164 -6.28 0.76 -0.08
N SER A 165 -5.18 1.44 -0.41
CA SER A 165 -4.07 0.84 -1.16
C SER A 165 -3.39 -0.25 -0.33
N LYS A 166 -3.15 -1.40 -0.96
CA LYS A 166 -2.41 -2.51 -0.34
C LYS A 166 -0.94 -2.44 -0.69
N VAL A 167 -0.08 -2.78 0.26
CA VAL A 167 1.37 -2.78 0.09
C VAL A 167 1.91 -4.19 0.10
N TYR A 168 2.74 -4.49 -0.88
CA TYR A 168 3.42 -5.78 -1.04
C TYR A 168 4.93 -5.56 -0.99
N VAL A 169 5.63 -6.38 -0.24
CA VAL A 169 7.10 -6.44 -0.23
C VAL A 169 7.53 -7.84 -0.66
N ASN A 170 8.35 -7.91 -1.71
CA ASN A 170 8.78 -9.17 -2.33
C ASN A 170 7.60 -10.12 -2.64
N ASP A 171 6.52 -9.59 -3.21
CA ASP A 171 5.27 -10.29 -3.57
C ASP A 171 4.39 -10.71 -2.37
N ARG A 172 4.76 -10.39 -1.13
CA ARG A 172 3.97 -10.63 0.09
C ARG A 172 3.15 -9.38 0.46
N GLU A 173 1.86 -9.54 0.68
CA GLU A 173 1.00 -8.49 1.24
C GLU A 173 1.37 -8.21 2.71
N LEU A 174 1.62 -6.95 3.03
CA LEU A 174 1.81 -6.50 4.41
C LEU A 174 0.44 -6.27 5.06
N ARG A 175 0.02 -7.19 5.90
CA ARG A 175 -1.27 -7.12 6.63
C ARG A 175 -1.07 -6.46 7.98
N MET A 176 -0.66 -5.20 7.95
CA MET A 176 -0.39 -4.38 9.13
C MET A 176 -1.46 -3.30 9.29
N GLU A 177 -1.66 -2.81 10.49
CA GLU A 177 -2.42 -1.59 10.71
C GLU A 177 -1.69 -0.41 10.06
N PRO A 178 -2.41 0.65 9.66
CA PRO A 178 -1.83 1.75 8.90
C PRO A 178 -0.58 2.38 9.53
N GLU A 179 -0.59 2.67 10.81
CA GLU A 179 0.55 3.25 11.52
C GLU A 179 1.77 2.34 11.54
N GLN A 180 1.55 1.03 11.73
CA GLN A 180 2.61 0.02 11.74
C GLN A 180 3.20 -0.17 10.35
N LEU A 181 2.35 -0.16 9.32
CA LEU A 181 2.78 -0.19 7.93
C LEU A 181 3.69 1.00 7.60
N LEU A 182 3.31 2.20 8.02
CA LEU A 182 4.12 3.39 7.82
C LEU A 182 5.44 3.31 8.60
N THR A 183 5.41 2.81 9.83
CA THR A 183 6.63 2.59 10.64
C THR A 183 7.56 1.59 9.97
N TYR A 184 7.03 0.46 9.48
CA TYR A 184 7.80 -0.51 8.73
C TYR A 184 8.39 0.10 7.44
N LEU A 185 7.61 0.84 6.66
CA LEU A 185 8.09 1.49 5.44
C LEU A 185 9.16 2.56 5.72
N ARG A 186 9.08 3.26 6.86
CA ARG A 186 10.15 4.18 7.32
C ARG A 186 11.42 3.43 7.72
N SER A 187 11.33 2.19 8.13
CA SER A 187 12.52 1.38 8.43
C SER A 187 13.26 0.90 7.17
N LEU A 188 12.55 0.76 6.05
CA LEU A 188 13.15 0.37 4.76
C LEU A 188 13.98 1.52 4.19
N ARG A 189 15.22 1.22 3.81
CA ARG A 189 16.13 2.19 3.21
C ARG A 189 16.15 2.10 1.70
N ALA A 190 16.41 3.22 1.04
CA ALA A 190 16.58 3.26 -0.41
C ALA A 190 17.65 2.28 -0.91
N GLU A 191 18.69 2.09 -0.13
CA GLU A 191 19.79 1.17 -0.43
C GLU A 191 19.35 -0.30 -0.44
N GLU A 192 18.29 -0.64 0.29
CA GLU A 192 17.70 -1.99 0.34
C GLU A 192 16.64 -2.19 -0.73
N ILE A 193 16.10 -1.11 -1.29
CA ILE A 193 15.02 -1.16 -2.28
C ILE A 193 15.61 -1.21 -3.69
N GLN A 194 15.19 -2.19 -4.48
CA GLN A 194 15.50 -2.27 -5.90
C GLN A 194 14.58 -1.35 -6.71
N LYS A 195 13.27 -1.52 -6.52
CA LYS A 195 12.22 -0.75 -7.20
C LYS A 195 10.94 -0.68 -6.38
N ILE A 196 10.16 0.35 -6.65
CA ILE A 196 8.80 0.49 -6.18
C ILE A 196 7.88 0.54 -7.40
N GLU A 197 6.84 -0.28 -7.41
CA GLU A 197 5.83 -0.30 -8.46
C GLU A 197 4.51 0.21 -7.87
N VAL A 198 3.93 1.21 -8.51
CA VAL A 198 2.62 1.76 -8.16
C VAL A 198 1.62 1.36 -9.22
N VAL A 199 0.63 0.55 -8.86
CA VAL A 199 -0.43 0.03 -9.72
C VAL A 199 -1.74 0.76 -9.36
N PRO A 200 -2.13 1.81 -10.10
CA PRO A 200 -3.30 2.64 -9.73
C PRO A 200 -4.63 1.93 -9.90
N THR A 201 -4.66 0.89 -10.73
CA THR A 201 -5.86 0.11 -11.04
C THR A 201 -5.53 -1.35 -10.85
N THR A 202 -6.25 -2.01 -9.94
CA THR A 202 -5.96 -3.37 -9.49
C THR A 202 -6.11 -4.38 -10.63
N GLY A 203 -5.07 -5.19 -10.83
CA GLY A 203 -5.07 -6.32 -11.78
C GLY A 203 -5.76 -7.56 -11.20
N ALA A 204 -6.13 -8.51 -12.06
CA ALA A 204 -6.78 -9.76 -11.63
C ALA A 204 -5.88 -10.70 -10.79
N ASP A 205 -4.58 -10.48 -10.78
CA ASP A 205 -3.59 -11.21 -9.96
C ASP A 205 -3.58 -10.78 -8.49
N TYR A 206 -4.29 -9.71 -8.15
CA TYR A 206 -4.48 -9.24 -6.78
C TYR A 206 -5.88 -9.56 -6.26
N ASP A 207 -6.06 -9.49 -4.94
CA ASP A 207 -7.38 -9.67 -4.34
C ASP A 207 -8.34 -8.58 -4.80
N ALA A 208 -9.58 -8.98 -5.08
CA ALA A 208 -10.57 -8.06 -5.62
C ALA A 208 -10.96 -6.93 -4.64
N ASP A 209 -10.68 -7.07 -3.34
CA ASP A 209 -10.88 -6.05 -2.32
C ASP A 209 -9.80 -4.95 -2.28
N SER A 210 -8.82 -5.01 -3.19
CA SER A 210 -7.74 -4.01 -3.30
C SER A 210 -8.18 -2.78 -4.09
N SER A 211 -9.27 -2.14 -3.70
CA SER A 211 -9.92 -1.05 -4.48
C SER A 211 -9.13 0.26 -4.53
N GLY A 212 -8.17 0.46 -3.65
CA GLY A 212 -7.28 1.63 -3.59
C GLY A 212 -6.04 1.54 -4.48
N GLY A 213 -5.86 0.44 -5.22
CA GLY A 213 -4.64 0.17 -5.97
C GLY A 213 -3.56 -0.55 -5.14
N ILE A 214 -2.41 -0.79 -5.76
CA ILE A 214 -1.34 -1.63 -5.19
C ILE A 214 -0.01 -0.90 -5.22
N ILE A 215 0.76 -1.03 -4.15
CA ILE A 215 2.16 -0.66 -4.07
C ILE A 215 2.98 -1.94 -3.91
N ARG A 216 3.96 -2.17 -4.79
CA ARG A 216 4.88 -3.30 -4.68
C ARG A 216 6.29 -2.78 -4.49
N ILE A 217 6.94 -3.19 -3.43
CA ILE A 217 8.32 -2.90 -3.12
C ILE A 217 9.15 -4.16 -3.36
N THR A 218 10.11 -4.09 -4.26
CA THR A 218 11.07 -5.17 -4.48
C THR A 218 12.37 -4.80 -3.80
N LEU A 219 12.83 -5.62 -2.88
CA LEU A 219 14.10 -5.43 -2.21
C LEU A 219 15.25 -5.93 -3.09
N ARG A 220 16.44 -5.36 -2.91
CA ARG A 220 17.64 -5.75 -3.66
C ARG A 220 18.10 -7.12 -3.21
N LYS A 221 18.43 -7.97 -4.17
CA LYS A 221 19.18 -9.19 -3.93
C LYS A 221 20.67 -8.90 -4.05
N ARG A 222 21.44 -9.31 -3.08
CA ARG A 222 22.90 -9.28 -3.19
C ARG A 222 23.38 -10.39 -4.10
N ARG A 223 24.45 -10.11 -4.84
CA ARG A 223 25.15 -11.08 -5.69
C ARG A 223 26.47 -11.55 -5.10
N GLU A 224 27.02 -10.76 -4.17
CA GLU A 224 28.32 -11.03 -3.53
C GLU A 224 28.11 -11.49 -2.09
N ASN A 225 28.93 -12.45 -1.65
CA ASN A 225 28.96 -12.87 -0.25
C ASN A 225 29.30 -11.68 0.64
N GLY A 226 28.57 -11.52 1.70
CA GLY A 226 28.81 -10.40 2.62
C GLY A 226 27.74 -10.23 3.68
N LEU A 227 28.04 -9.33 4.58
CA LEU A 227 27.18 -8.89 5.67
C LEU A 227 26.98 -7.39 5.52
N ASP A 228 25.73 -6.96 5.62
CA ASP A 228 25.38 -5.55 5.82
C ASP A 228 24.26 -5.41 6.84
N GLY A 229 24.11 -4.21 7.31
CA GLY A 229 23.06 -3.87 8.24
C GLY A 229 23.02 -2.39 8.51
N SER A 230 21.98 -1.96 9.17
CA SER A 230 21.84 -0.59 9.63
C SER A 230 21.31 -0.55 11.06
N LEU A 231 21.71 0.48 11.78
CA LEU A 231 21.15 0.84 13.07
C LEU A 231 20.66 2.29 12.99
N SER A 232 19.45 2.52 13.46
CA SER A 232 18.81 3.82 13.42
C SER A 232 18.21 4.15 14.78
N MET A 233 18.29 5.42 15.17
CA MET A 233 17.59 5.97 16.31
C MET A 233 16.89 7.23 15.89
N ARG A 234 15.59 7.29 16.18
CA ARG A 234 14.78 8.50 15.96
C ARG A 234 14.12 8.91 17.26
N THR A 235 14.02 10.21 17.50
CA THR A 235 13.18 10.76 18.57
C THR A 235 12.26 11.82 17.99
N THR A 236 10.99 11.72 18.33
CA THR A 236 9.96 12.72 17.96
C THR A 236 9.42 13.34 19.22
N GLN A 237 9.42 14.66 19.28
CA GLN A 237 9.11 15.43 20.48
C GLN A 237 8.15 16.58 20.16
N ASN A 238 7.18 16.80 21.04
CA ASN A 238 6.44 18.05 21.15
C ASN A 238 5.96 18.27 22.60
N ALA A 239 5.04 19.19 22.85
CA ALA A 239 4.54 19.48 24.19
C ALA A 239 3.70 18.33 24.78
N ARG A 240 3.06 17.52 23.93
CA ARG A 240 2.12 16.44 24.29
C ARG A 240 2.63 15.05 24.01
N HIS A 241 3.49 14.90 22.97
CA HIS A 241 3.94 13.62 22.46
C HIS A 241 5.46 13.50 22.56
N HIS A 242 5.94 12.33 22.94
CA HIS A 242 7.36 12.02 22.86
C HIS A 242 7.56 10.54 22.56
N PHE A 243 8.29 10.28 21.47
CA PHE A 243 8.57 8.92 21.01
C PHE A 243 10.06 8.71 20.79
N TYR A 244 10.51 7.49 21.07
CA TYR A 244 11.83 6.99 20.81
C TYR A 244 11.71 5.74 19.96
N THR A 245 12.24 5.80 18.74
CA THR A 245 12.11 4.72 17.75
C THR A 245 13.47 4.17 17.35
N PRO A 246 14.08 3.26 18.14
CA PRO A 246 15.23 2.50 17.71
C PRO A 246 14.81 1.46 16.67
N SER A 247 15.63 1.23 15.65
CA SER A 247 15.45 0.15 14.68
C SER A 247 16.77 -0.32 14.13
N GLY A 248 16.82 -1.58 13.71
CA GLY A 248 18.01 -2.16 13.09
C GLY A 248 17.64 -3.32 12.18
N ASN A 249 18.49 -3.55 11.20
CA ASN A 249 18.40 -4.71 10.32
C ASN A 249 19.79 -5.28 10.03
N ILE A 250 19.82 -6.54 9.66
CA ILE A 250 21.00 -7.26 9.25
C ILE A 250 20.64 -8.18 8.09
N ASN A 251 21.50 -8.19 7.06
CA ASN A 251 21.37 -9.06 5.90
C ASN A 251 22.69 -9.79 5.69
N ILE A 252 22.63 -11.09 5.50
CA ILE A 252 23.77 -11.97 5.27
C ILE A 252 23.53 -12.71 3.97
N HIS A 253 24.43 -12.56 3.00
CA HIS A 253 24.44 -13.39 1.80
C HIS A 253 25.67 -14.31 1.82
N THR A 254 25.47 -15.61 1.67
CA THR A 254 26.55 -16.58 1.60
C THR A 254 26.20 -17.68 0.62
N GLY A 255 26.90 -17.68 -0.54
CA GLY A 255 26.68 -18.63 -1.62
C GLY A 255 25.25 -18.66 -2.14
N ARG A 256 24.45 -19.63 -1.71
CA ARG A 256 23.04 -19.82 -2.11
C ARG A 256 22.05 -19.42 -1.03
N LEU A 257 22.50 -18.90 0.08
CA LEU A 257 21.68 -18.59 1.25
C LEU A 257 21.68 -17.09 1.52
N ASP A 258 20.50 -16.50 1.52
CA ASP A 258 20.21 -15.17 2.04
C ASP A 258 19.53 -15.31 3.39
N LEU A 259 20.08 -14.65 4.42
CA LEU A 259 19.45 -14.50 5.73
C LEU A 259 19.24 -13.02 6.01
N TYR A 260 18.10 -12.70 6.57
CA TYR A 260 17.81 -11.33 7.00
C TYR A 260 17.05 -11.33 8.32
N ALA A 261 17.31 -10.32 9.12
CA ALA A 261 16.56 -10.05 10.34
C ALA A 261 16.38 -8.54 10.53
N SER A 262 15.27 -8.16 11.11
CA SER A 262 14.98 -6.78 11.50
C SER A 262 14.37 -6.74 12.90
N ALA A 263 14.61 -5.64 13.62
CA ALA A 263 13.95 -5.35 14.88
C ALA A 263 13.71 -3.85 15.01
N TRP A 264 12.60 -3.49 15.63
CA TRP A 264 12.24 -2.11 15.88
C TRP A 264 11.45 -1.99 17.18
N ALA A 265 11.45 -0.81 17.77
CA ALA A 265 10.54 -0.44 18.84
C ALA A 265 10.05 1.01 18.64
N ASP A 266 8.85 1.30 19.12
CA ASP A 266 8.31 2.64 19.22
C ASP A 266 7.76 2.84 20.63
N LEU A 267 8.47 3.64 21.41
CA LEU A 267 8.29 3.77 22.85
C LEU A 267 7.97 5.22 23.16
N GLY A 268 6.79 5.48 23.70
CA GLY A 268 6.45 6.86 23.95
C GLY A 268 5.20 7.10 24.77
N ARG A 269 4.76 8.33 24.68
CA ARG A 269 3.48 8.80 25.20
C ARG A 269 2.79 9.60 24.12
N ASP A 270 1.53 9.33 23.92
CA ASP A 270 0.62 10.08 23.07
C ASP A 270 -0.46 10.78 23.91
N THR A 271 -0.94 11.92 23.45
CA THR A 271 -2.07 12.62 24.05
C THR A 271 -2.95 13.20 22.97
N ALA A 272 -4.20 12.74 22.92
CA ALA A 272 -5.22 13.29 22.03
C ALA A 272 -6.20 14.14 22.84
N VAL A 273 -6.60 15.28 22.29
CA VAL A 273 -7.59 16.17 22.91
C VAL A 273 -8.71 16.40 21.92
N SER A 274 -9.95 16.26 22.38
CA SER A 274 -11.14 16.58 21.59
C SER A 274 -12.09 17.48 22.34
N ASP A 275 -12.57 18.51 21.68
CA ASP A 275 -13.60 19.43 22.15
C ASP A 275 -14.84 19.26 21.28
N GLU A 276 -15.97 18.91 21.86
CA GLU A 276 -17.24 18.68 21.16
C GLU A 276 -18.28 19.72 21.55
N HIS A 277 -19.04 20.18 20.58
CA HIS A 277 -20.24 20.97 20.76
C HIS A 277 -21.36 20.43 19.88
N THR A 278 -22.53 20.16 20.49
CA THR A 278 -23.70 19.66 19.77
C THR A 278 -24.91 20.52 20.17
N ASP A 279 -25.56 21.09 19.14
CA ASP A 279 -26.85 21.80 19.30
C ASP A 279 -27.98 20.85 18.87
N TYR A 280 -29.00 20.73 19.70
CA TYR A 280 -30.21 19.98 19.36
C TYR A 280 -31.33 20.95 18.94
N SER A 281 -32.11 20.55 17.95
CA SER A 281 -33.18 21.42 17.38
C SER A 281 -34.40 21.54 18.26
N THR A 282 -34.54 20.71 19.29
CA THR A 282 -35.66 20.70 20.24
C THR A 282 -35.28 21.50 21.48
N GLY A 283 -35.90 22.67 21.67
CA GLY A 283 -35.71 23.47 22.86
C GLY A 283 -34.35 24.20 22.91
N ASN A 284 -33.98 24.68 24.09
CA ASN A 284 -32.67 25.26 24.37
C ASN A 284 -31.72 24.16 24.90
N THR A 285 -31.52 23.12 24.09
CA THR A 285 -30.78 21.92 24.47
C THR A 285 -29.44 21.90 23.70
N ASN A 286 -28.34 21.78 24.43
CA ASN A 286 -26.99 21.65 23.86
C ASN A 286 -26.10 20.74 24.73
N LEU A 287 -25.04 20.24 24.11
CA LEU A 287 -23.99 19.44 24.73
C LEU A 287 -22.64 20.08 24.45
N THR A 288 -21.82 20.21 25.48
CA THR A 288 -20.38 20.51 25.35
C THR A 288 -19.58 19.43 26.04
N SER A 289 -18.59 18.88 25.38
CA SER A 289 -17.72 17.85 25.94
C SER A 289 -16.26 18.17 25.68
N HIS A 290 -15.43 17.86 26.67
CA HIS A 290 -13.99 17.87 26.56
C HIS A 290 -13.46 16.48 26.93
N SER A 291 -12.54 15.96 26.11
CA SER A 291 -11.92 14.66 26.35
C SER A 291 -10.42 14.75 26.12
N GLU A 292 -9.66 14.20 27.05
CA GLU A 292 -8.19 14.06 26.95
C GLU A 292 -7.79 12.61 27.12
N ILE A 293 -7.25 12.03 26.07
CA ILE A 293 -6.68 10.68 26.06
C ILE A 293 -5.17 10.82 26.27
N ALA A 294 -4.62 10.18 27.30
CA ALA A 294 -3.19 10.20 27.59
C ALA A 294 -2.64 8.77 27.69
N GLU A 295 -2.14 8.27 26.58
CA GLU A 295 -1.68 6.89 26.44
C GLU A 295 -0.14 6.77 26.51
N ARG A 296 0.30 5.65 27.01
CA ARG A 296 1.68 5.21 26.94
C ARG A 296 1.77 4.04 25.96
N ASP A 297 2.54 4.26 24.91
CA ASP A 297 2.78 3.30 23.86
C ASP A 297 4.07 2.54 24.08
N ARG A 298 4.00 1.22 23.96
CA ARG A 298 5.15 0.31 24.01
C ARG A 298 5.00 -0.70 22.89
N ASN A 299 5.40 -0.26 21.71
CA ASN A 299 5.28 -1.05 20.50
C ASN A 299 6.66 -1.60 20.13
N PHE A 300 6.74 -2.86 19.76
CA PHE A 300 7.98 -3.46 19.29
C PHE A 300 7.69 -4.64 18.37
N GLY A 301 8.63 -4.91 17.51
CA GLY A 301 8.50 -6.03 16.58
C GLY A 301 9.81 -6.37 15.89
N GLY A 302 9.76 -7.42 15.10
CA GLY A 302 10.87 -7.84 14.29
C GLY A 302 10.51 -8.97 13.36
N SER A 303 11.37 -9.20 12.41
CA SER A 303 11.25 -10.30 11.45
C SER A 303 12.59 -11.03 11.30
N ILE A 304 12.50 -12.30 10.97
CA ILE A 304 13.63 -13.13 10.55
C ILE A 304 13.20 -13.94 9.33
N GLY A 305 14.05 -13.99 8.34
CA GLY A 305 13.74 -14.74 7.14
C GLY A 305 14.97 -15.26 6.43
N SER A 306 14.73 -16.20 5.54
CA SER A 306 15.76 -16.82 4.72
C SER A 306 15.24 -17.11 3.31
N VAL A 307 16.14 -17.01 2.33
CA VAL A 307 15.92 -17.51 0.97
C VAL A 307 17.09 -18.43 0.63
N PHE A 308 16.78 -19.65 0.23
CA PHE A 308 17.75 -20.63 -0.19
C PHE A 308 17.57 -20.98 -1.67
N GLU A 309 18.60 -20.76 -2.46
CA GLU A 309 18.67 -21.16 -3.87
C GLU A 309 19.12 -22.62 -3.97
N ILE A 310 18.16 -23.56 -4.04
CA ILE A 310 18.44 -25.01 -4.20
C ILE A 310 19.34 -25.22 -5.44
N ASN A 311 18.99 -24.56 -6.53
CA ASN A 311 19.76 -24.47 -7.78
C ASN A 311 19.29 -23.23 -8.57
N PRO A 312 19.89 -22.89 -9.74
CA PRO A 312 19.51 -21.70 -10.52
C PRO A 312 18.05 -21.61 -10.93
N LYS A 313 17.31 -22.74 -10.90
CA LYS A 313 15.88 -22.79 -11.27
C LYS A 313 14.94 -22.80 -10.07
N HIS A 314 15.37 -23.26 -8.91
CA HIS A 314 14.54 -23.51 -7.75
C HIS A 314 15.00 -22.73 -6.53
N SER A 315 14.14 -21.97 -5.92
CA SER A 315 14.40 -21.32 -4.63
C SER A 315 13.23 -21.53 -3.67
N ILE A 316 13.56 -21.62 -2.40
CA ILE A 316 12.60 -21.64 -1.29
C ILE A 316 12.91 -20.47 -0.36
N GLY A 317 11.89 -19.91 0.25
CA GLY A 317 12.01 -18.88 1.26
C GLY A 317 11.04 -19.10 2.38
N ALA A 318 11.45 -18.67 3.57
CA ALA A 318 10.60 -18.65 4.75
C ALA A 318 10.88 -17.38 5.54
N GLU A 319 9.83 -16.80 6.11
CA GLU A 319 9.90 -15.61 6.96
C GLU A 319 8.96 -15.77 8.13
N PHE A 320 9.40 -15.33 9.29
CA PHE A 320 8.58 -15.19 10.48
C PHE A 320 8.66 -13.74 10.94
N GLU A 321 7.51 -13.17 11.31
CA GLU A 321 7.36 -11.83 11.82
C GLU A 321 6.53 -11.84 13.09
N TYR A 322 6.95 -11.08 14.06
CA TYR A 322 6.22 -10.82 15.30
C TYR A 322 6.23 -9.35 15.63
N TRP A 323 5.09 -8.82 16.07
CA TRP A 323 5.03 -7.52 16.70
C TRP A 323 3.96 -7.47 17.79
N ARG A 324 4.22 -6.62 18.78
CA ARG A 324 3.28 -6.29 19.87
C ARG A 324 3.07 -4.79 19.92
N ASN A 325 1.79 -4.42 20.07
CA ASN A 325 1.36 -3.08 20.44
C ASN A 325 0.77 -3.16 21.84
N ASN A 326 1.16 -2.26 22.74
CA ASN A 326 0.65 -2.16 24.10
C ASN A 326 0.40 -0.69 24.41
N GLU A 327 -0.88 -0.34 24.44
CA GLU A 327 -1.40 0.99 24.72
C GLU A 327 -2.04 0.98 26.11
N LYS A 328 -1.66 1.92 26.98
CA LYS A 328 -2.20 2.02 28.32
C LYS A 328 -2.29 3.47 28.78
N GLY A 329 -3.47 3.88 29.24
CA GLY A 329 -3.67 5.21 29.82
C GLY A 329 -5.13 5.51 30.15
N PRO A 330 -5.42 6.68 30.73
CA PRO A 330 -6.77 7.16 30.90
C PRO A 330 -7.25 7.94 29.66
N ASN A 331 -8.55 7.91 29.45
CA ASN A 331 -9.30 8.92 28.74
C ASN A 331 -10.18 9.64 29.76
N ASP A 332 -9.78 10.85 30.13
CA ASP A 332 -10.54 11.69 31.05
C ASP A 332 -11.46 12.63 30.27
N SER A 333 -12.74 12.65 30.60
CA SER A 333 -13.70 13.51 29.92
C SER A 333 -14.67 14.19 30.93
N TYR A 334 -15.15 15.36 30.51
CA TYR A 334 -16.33 15.96 31.13
C TYR A 334 -17.28 16.44 30.05
N THR A 335 -18.59 16.25 30.33
CA THR A 335 -19.66 16.61 29.41
C THR A 335 -20.73 17.37 30.18
N ASP A 336 -21.07 18.57 29.71
CA ASP A 336 -22.19 19.36 30.17
C ASP A 336 -23.35 19.21 29.17
N PHE A 337 -24.41 18.57 29.59
CA PHE A 337 -25.67 18.51 28.86
C PHE A 337 -26.63 19.51 29.45
N THR A 338 -27.03 20.52 28.66
CA THR A 338 -27.96 21.58 29.07
C THR A 338 -29.32 21.31 28.41
N ASP A 339 -30.38 21.21 29.22
CA ASP A 339 -31.75 21.10 28.71
C ASP A 339 -32.62 22.10 29.45
N ALA A 340 -33.32 22.97 28.69
CA ALA A 340 -34.19 24.03 29.22
C ALA A 340 -33.54 24.89 30.35
N GLY A 341 -32.20 25.05 30.30
CA GLY A 341 -31.41 25.80 31.27
C GLY A 341 -30.94 24.99 32.49
N ALA A 342 -31.33 23.73 32.61
CA ALA A 342 -30.80 22.81 33.62
C ALA A 342 -29.55 22.12 33.06
N VAL A 343 -28.44 22.09 33.82
CA VAL A 343 -27.19 21.48 33.42
C VAL A 343 -27.01 20.15 34.15
N THR A 344 -26.77 19.09 33.38
CA THR A 344 -26.30 17.81 33.88
C THR A 344 -24.83 17.65 33.48
N ARG A 345 -23.93 17.55 34.45
CA ARG A 345 -22.51 17.32 34.21
C ARG A 345 -22.18 15.86 34.42
N THR A 346 -21.52 15.27 33.44
CA THR A 346 -20.91 13.94 33.51
C THR A 346 -19.39 14.07 33.49
N GLU A 347 -18.72 13.56 34.51
CA GLU A 347 -17.27 13.45 34.60
C GLU A 347 -16.92 11.98 34.50
N SER A 348 -16.13 11.61 33.51
CA SER A 348 -15.79 10.21 33.22
C SER A 348 -14.29 9.99 33.12
N ARG A 349 -13.85 8.84 33.59
CA ARG A 349 -12.53 8.31 33.38
C ARG A 349 -12.67 6.92 32.77
N TYR A 350 -12.28 6.79 31.52
CA TYR A 350 -12.20 5.50 30.81
C TYR A 350 -10.76 4.98 30.87
N GLY A 351 -10.57 3.79 31.45
CA GLY A 351 -9.28 3.11 31.41
C GLY A 351 -9.05 2.50 30.04
N ILE A 352 -7.90 2.75 29.46
CA ILE A 352 -7.47 2.12 28.19
C ILE A 352 -6.34 1.18 28.51
N HIS A 353 -6.48 -0.10 28.19
CA HIS A 353 -5.42 -1.08 28.29
C HIS A 353 -5.58 -2.09 27.15
N ASN A 354 -4.97 -1.80 25.99
CA ASN A 354 -5.04 -2.62 24.80
C ASN A 354 -3.70 -3.30 24.54
N ILE A 355 -3.72 -4.62 24.41
CA ILE A 355 -2.57 -5.42 23.98
C ILE A 355 -2.94 -6.12 22.69
N ARG A 356 -2.14 -5.92 21.64
CA ARG A 356 -2.30 -6.57 20.35
C ARG A 356 -1.00 -7.30 20.00
N ASP A 357 -1.09 -8.60 19.79
CA ASP A 357 -0.01 -9.46 19.32
C ASP A 357 -0.31 -9.91 17.89
N ASN A 358 0.69 -9.84 17.02
CA ASN A 358 0.60 -10.35 15.68
C ASN A 358 1.76 -11.28 15.37
N TYR A 359 1.44 -12.45 14.86
CA TYR A 359 2.40 -13.47 14.40
C TYR A 359 2.11 -13.74 12.94
N SER A 360 3.13 -13.67 12.09
CA SER A 360 3.03 -14.04 10.67
C SER A 360 4.12 -15.01 10.29
N ALA A 361 3.75 -16.05 9.57
CA ALA A 361 4.68 -17.00 8.96
C ALA A 361 4.38 -17.11 7.47
N THR A 362 5.39 -16.93 6.64
CA THR A 362 5.31 -17.00 5.19
C THR A 362 6.26 -18.05 4.66
N PHE A 363 5.79 -18.85 3.74
CA PHE A 363 6.60 -19.79 2.95
C PHE A 363 6.42 -19.49 1.48
N ASN A 364 7.51 -19.47 0.71
CA ASN A 364 7.46 -19.33 -0.72
C ASN A 364 8.37 -20.35 -1.43
N TYR A 365 7.90 -20.81 -2.60
CA TYR A 365 8.70 -21.59 -3.52
C TYR A 365 8.56 -21.01 -4.91
N ILE A 366 9.70 -20.82 -5.58
CA ILE A 366 9.76 -20.26 -6.94
C ILE A 366 10.49 -21.25 -7.84
N TYR A 367 9.83 -21.62 -8.93
CA TYR A 367 10.40 -22.41 -10.01
C TYR A 367 10.50 -21.58 -11.27
N LYS A 368 11.74 -21.34 -11.76
CA LYS A 368 12.02 -20.68 -13.04
C LYS A 368 11.88 -21.72 -14.16
N LEU A 369 10.87 -21.60 -14.99
CA LEU A 369 10.49 -22.57 -16.00
C LEU A 369 11.43 -22.54 -17.22
N ASP A 370 11.90 -21.35 -17.58
CA ASP A 370 12.72 -21.11 -18.76
C ASP A 370 13.63 -19.89 -18.58
N THR A 371 14.42 -19.60 -19.59
CA THR A 371 15.33 -18.43 -19.67
C THR A 371 14.62 -17.13 -20.08
N LEU A 372 13.37 -17.19 -20.53
CA LEU A 372 12.55 -16.02 -20.87
C LEU A 372 12.00 -15.32 -19.63
N GLY A 373 12.19 -15.92 -18.45
CA GLY A 373 11.72 -15.40 -17.15
C GLY A 373 10.31 -15.85 -16.82
N SER A 374 9.89 -17.02 -17.34
CA SER A 374 8.64 -17.66 -16.87
C SER A 374 8.86 -18.31 -15.52
N THR A 375 7.87 -18.17 -14.61
CA THR A 375 7.95 -18.70 -13.24
C THR A 375 6.66 -19.35 -12.81
N LEU A 376 6.80 -20.39 -11.99
CA LEU A 376 5.72 -20.94 -11.17
C LEU A 376 6.05 -20.62 -9.72
N LYS A 377 5.09 -20.02 -9.00
CA LYS A 377 5.24 -19.61 -7.60
C LYS A 377 4.17 -20.29 -6.75
N LEU A 378 4.59 -20.81 -5.60
CA LEU A 378 3.71 -21.22 -4.51
C LEU A 378 4.01 -20.30 -3.33
N LEU A 379 2.97 -19.68 -2.79
CA LEU A 379 3.04 -18.84 -1.60
C LEU A 379 2.02 -19.36 -0.59
N ALA A 380 2.44 -19.53 0.65
CA ALA A 380 1.56 -19.90 1.76
C ALA A 380 1.85 -18.95 2.93
N ASP A 381 0.80 -18.34 3.47
CA ASP A 381 0.88 -17.41 4.58
C ASP A 381 -0.06 -17.84 5.70
N TYR A 382 0.40 -17.70 6.92
CA TYR A 382 -0.42 -17.78 8.13
C TYR A 382 -0.20 -16.53 8.97
N THR A 383 -1.28 -15.90 9.40
CA THR A 383 -1.24 -14.75 10.30
C THR A 383 -2.20 -14.98 11.45
N ARG A 384 -1.72 -14.84 12.67
CA ARG A 384 -2.52 -14.80 13.89
C ARG A 384 -2.43 -13.43 14.52
N ARG A 385 -3.59 -12.81 14.79
CA ARG A 385 -3.71 -11.58 15.56
C ARG A 385 -4.54 -11.85 16.81
N ALA A 386 -3.96 -11.58 17.97
CA ALA A 386 -4.66 -11.60 19.25
C ALA A 386 -4.77 -10.17 19.79
N THR A 387 -5.96 -9.76 20.20
CA THR A 387 -6.20 -8.46 20.83
C THR A 387 -6.92 -8.68 22.15
N ASN A 388 -6.39 -8.11 23.22
CA ASN A 388 -7.03 -8.07 24.52
C ASN A 388 -7.19 -6.62 24.92
N ALA A 389 -8.39 -6.24 25.35
CA ALA A 389 -8.71 -4.94 25.89
C ALA A 389 -9.33 -5.11 27.28
N ASP A 390 -8.73 -4.47 28.27
CA ASP A 390 -9.18 -4.49 29.66
C ASP A 390 -9.40 -3.03 30.09
N ASN A 391 -10.65 -2.57 30.10
CA ASN A 391 -11.01 -1.18 30.33
C ASN A 391 -11.86 -1.05 31.59
N ASP A 392 -11.28 -0.47 32.63
CA ASP A 392 -11.99 -0.12 33.86
C ASP A 392 -12.46 1.34 33.79
N ASN A 393 -13.74 1.58 33.97
CA ASN A 393 -14.39 2.86 33.72
C ASN A 393 -15.13 3.36 34.93
N PHE A 394 -15.09 4.68 35.11
CA PHE A 394 -15.85 5.38 36.15
C PHE A 394 -16.52 6.60 35.54
N SER A 395 -17.78 6.84 35.94
CA SER A 395 -18.51 8.06 35.56
C SER A 395 -19.29 8.59 36.78
N ARG A 396 -19.23 9.91 36.97
CA ARG A 396 -20.03 10.67 37.93
C ARG A 396 -20.97 11.59 37.18
N ILE A 397 -22.25 11.40 37.39
CA ILE A 397 -23.32 12.22 36.80
C ILE A 397 -23.90 13.12 37.89
N THR A 398 -23.75 14.42 37.73
CA THR A 398 -24.26 15.46 38.62
C THR A 398 -25.37 16.22 37.92
N SER A 399 -26.60 16.06 38.41
CA SER A 399 -27.76 16.82 37.94
C SER A 399 -28.26 17.76 39.07
N PRO A 400 -29.14 18.73 38.78
CA PRO A 400 -29.73 19.56 39.84
C PRO A 400 -30.47 18.77 40.93
N ALA A 401 -30.91 17.55 40.63
CA ALA A 401 -31.70 16.71 41.53
C ALA A 401 -30.88 15.62 42.23
N SER A 402 -29.74 15.18 41.66
CA SER A 402 -29.02 13.99 42.14
C SER A 402 -27.57 13.95 41.70
N VAL A 403 -26.76 13.17 42.45
CA VAL A 403 -25.43 12.74 42.04
C VAL A 403 -25.44 11.22 41.94
N VAL A 404 -25.02 10.68 40.82
CA VAL A 404 -24.97 9.23 40.57
C VAL A 404 -23.55 8.83 40.12
N ASP A 405 -22.94 7.90 40.83
CA ASP A 405 -21.66 7.29 40.44
C ASP A 405 -21.91 5.96 39.75
N SER A 406 -21.25 5.73 38.67
CA SER A 406 -21.26 4.47 37.90
C SER A 406 -19.85 3.94 37.72
N THR A 407 -19.64 2.68 38.06
CA THR A 407 -18.39 1.97 37.79
C THR A 407 -18.72 0.75 36.93
N TYR A 408 -18.02 0.63 35.82
CA TYR A 408 -18.21 -0.49 34.89
C TYR A 408 -16.91 -0.86 34.21
N ARG A 409 -16.84 -2.02 33.60
CA ARG A 409 -15.74 -2.48 32.77
C ARG A 409 -16.24 -3.10 31.48
N ASP A 410 -15.53 -2.85 30.43
CA ASP A 410 -15.74 -3.43 29.11
C ASP A 410 -14.46 -4.12 28.65
N ASN A 411 -14.43 -5.43 28.84
CA ASN A 411 -13.31 -6.27 28.50
C ASN A 411 -13.60 -7.01 27.22
N SER A 412 -12.62 -7.09 26.33
CA SER A 412 -12.77 -7.89 25.11
C SER A 412 -11.51 -8.68 24.75
N SER A 413 -11.72 -9.86 24.18
CA SER A 413 -10.66 -10.71 23.65
C SER A 413 -11.03 -11.11 22.25
N SER A 414 -10.16 -10.78 21.29
CA SER A 414 -10.33 -11.15 19.87
C SER A 414 -9.15 -11.95 19.40
N LEU A 415 -9.43 -13.08 18.76
CA LEU A 415 -8.45 -13.91 18.08
C LEU A 415 -8.83 -13.99 16.60
N TYR A 416 -7.88 -13.71 15.72
CA TYR A 416 -8.10 -13.68 14.28
C TYR A 416 -6.99 -14.45 13.57
N ASP A 417 -7.35 -15.58 12.98
CA ASP A 417 -6.46 -16.46 12.22
C ASP A 417 -6.74 -16.35 10.72
N ILE A 418 -5.71 -16.05 9.94
CA ILE A 418 -5.78 -15.93 8.48
C ILE A 418 -4.81 -16.94 7.87
N THR A 419 -5.29 -17.84 7.03
CA THR A 419 -4.46 -18.74 6.24
C THR A 419 -4.68 -18.48 4.76
N THR A 420 -3.60 -18.30 3.99
CA THR A 420 -3.70 -18.17 2.54
C THR A 420 -2.77 -19.14 1.83
N ALA A 421 -3.22 -19.62 0.67
CA ALA A 421 -2.39 -20.38 -0.26
C ALA A 421 -2.59 -19.82 -1.67
N THR A 422 -1.50 -19.54 -2.38
CA THR A 422 -1.52 -18.98 -3.73
C THR A 422 -0.62 -19.80 -4.64
N LEU A 423 -1.15 -20.24 -5.78
CA LEU A 423 -0.38 -20.80 -6.88
C LEU A 423 -0.46 -19.83 -8.05
N ALA A 424 0.68 -19.36 -8.55
CA ALA A 424 0.76 -18.37 -9.62
C ALA A 424 1.74 -18.81 -10.71
N LEU A 425 1.27 -18.80 -11.94
CA LEU A 425 2.05 -19.03 -13.16
C LEU A 425 2.24 -17.71 -13.89
N ASP A 426 3.47 -17.34 -14.15
CA ASP A 426 3.83 -16.27 -15.09
C ASP A 426 4.53 -16.92 -16.28
N LYS A 427 3.87 -16.98 -17.42
CA LYS A 427 4.38 -17.59 -18.65
C LYS A 427 4.64 -16.55 -19.71
N LYS A 428 5.90 -16.40 -20.11
CA LYS A 428 6.32 -15.61 -21.27
C LYS A 428 6.45 -16.49 -22.46
N PHE A 429 5.59 -16.30 -23.46
CA PHE A 429 5.67 -17.05 -24.73
C PHE A 429 6.68 -16.40 -25.68
N SER A 430 6.80 -15.09 -25.62
CA SER A 430 7.72 -14.29 -26.43
C SER A 430 7.87 -12.90 -25.77
N PRO A 431 8.76 -12.03 -26.27
CA PRO A 431 8.79 -10.62 -25.85
C PRO A 431 7.47 -9.87 -26.07
N ARG A 432 6.59 -10.40 -26.93
CA ARG A 432 5.31 -9.77 -27.28
C ARG A 432 4.13 -10.30 -26.49
N TRP A 433 4.16 -11.55 -26.03
CA TRP A 433 3.01 -12.22 -25.42
C TRP A 433 3.37 -12.87 -24.10
N SER A 434 2.58 -12.61 -23.09
CA SER A 434 2.67 -13.30 -21.81
C SER A 434 1.27 -13.62 -21.23
N LEU A 435 1.21 -14.65 -20.40
CA LEU A 435 0.04 -15.07 -19.64
C LEU A 435 0.42 -15.16 -18.18
N ARG A 436 -0.37 -14.55 -17.31
CA ARG A 436 -0.36 -14.81 -15.87
C ARG A 436 -1.65 -15.52 -15.51
N ALA A 437 -1.56 -16.61 -14.76
CA ALA A 437 -2.72 -17.34 -14.29
C ALA A 437 -2.46 -17.85 -12.88
N GLY A 438 -3.50 -18.00 -12.09
CA GLY A 438 -3.32 -18.53 -10.74
C GLY A 438 -4.63 -18.82 -10.03
N ALA A 439 -4.46 -19.42 -8.85
CA ALA A 439 -5.52 -19.68 -7.90
C ALA A 439 -5.07 -19.27 -6.51
N LYS A 440 -6.00 -18.77 -5.70
CA LYS A 440 -5.79 -18.39 -4.31
C LYS A 440 -6.93 -18.89 -3.46
N PHE A 441 -6.59 -19.40 -2.31
CA PHE A 441 -7.54 -19.76 -1.27
C PHE A 441 -7.20 -18.95 -0.01
N THR A 442 -8.21 -18.37 0.63
CA THR A 442 -8.09 -17.64 1.89
C THR A 442 -9.11 -18.20 2.87
N TYR A 443 -8.66 -18.55 4.06
CA TYR A 443 -9.47 -18.94 5.20
C TYR A 443 -9.24 -17.96 6.33
N ASN A 444 -10.29 -17.31 6.79
CA ASN A 444 -10.30 -16.43 7.94
C ASN A 444 -11.16 -17.06 9.03
N ASP A 445 -10.63 -17.15 10.25
CA ASP A 445 -11.34 -17.61 11.43
C ASP A 445 -11.18 -16.57 12.53
N MET A 446 -12.28 -16.12 13.07
CA MET A 446 -12.31 -15.10 14.08
C MET A 446 -13.20 -15.48 15.24
N HIS A 447 -12.66 -15.30 16.43
CA HIS A 447 -13.35 -15.41 17.70
C HIS A 447 -13.27 -14.07 18.44
N ASN A 448 -14.40 -13.56 18.91
CA ASN A 448 -14.46 -12.34 19.71
C ASN A 448 -15.40 -12.54 20.90
N ASP A 449 -14.87 -12.38 22.10
CA ASP A 449 -15.61 -12.31 23.35
C ASP A 449 -15.62 -10.87 23.85
N ALA A 450 -16.81 -10.35 24.16
CA ALA A 450 -17.00 -9.05 24.80
C ALA A 450 -17.78 -9.26 26.11
N LEU A 451 -17.22 -8.77 27.20
CA LEU A 451 -17.79 -8.83 28.54
C LEU A 451 -17.98 -7.42 29.07
N TYR A 452 -19.21 -7.04 29.30
CA TYR A 452 -19.58 -5.79 29.98
C TYR A 452 -20.14 -6.10 31.35
N GLU A 453 -19.56 -5.48 32.38
CA GLU A 453 -20.01 -5.63 33.77
C GLU A 453 -20.08 -4.25 34.42
N TYR A 454 -21.02 -4.07 35.34
CA TYR A 454 -21.16 -2.86 36.12
C TYR A 454 -21.33 -3.19 37.63
N VAL A 455 -20.98 -2.23 38.47
CA VAL A 455 -21.12 -2.40 39.94
C VAL A 455 -22.55 -2.05 40.34
N LYS A 456 -23.22 -3.02 41.00
CA LYS A 456 -24.53 -2.84 41.64
C LYS A 456 -24.47 -3.41 43.05
N ASP A 457 -24.85 -2.61 44.01
CA ASP A 457 -24.85 -2.98 45.46
C ASP A 457 -23.47 -3.53 45.93
N GLY A 458 -22.38 -2.96 45.38
CA GLY A 458 -20.99 -3.35 45.70
C GLY A 458 -20.50 -4.64 45.04
N ALA A 459 -21.26 -5.27 44.15
CA ALA A 459 -20.90 -6.45 43.41
C ALA A 459 -20.85 -6.19 41.86
N TRP A 460 -19.95 -6.87 41.15
CA TRP A 460 -19.94 -6.87 39.70
C TRP A 460 -21.09 -7.69 39.14
N VAL A 461 -21.90 -7.10 38.28
CA VAL A 461 -23.06 -7.71 37.63
C VAL A 461 -22.84 -7.64 36.13
N ARG A 462 -22.92 -8.79 35.44
CA ARG A 462 -22.83 -8.87 33.98
C ARG A 462 -24.05 -8.21 33.34
N ASN A 463 -23.79 -7.43 32.29
CA ASN A 463 -24.83 -6.91 31.41
C ASN A 463 -24.95 -7.81 30.18
N ASP A 464 -25.94 -8.70 30.15
CA ASP A 464 -26.13 -9.67 29.07
C ASP A 464 -26.52 -9.02 27.71
N ASN A 465 -27.06 -7.81 27.72
CA ASN A 465 -27.42 -7.06 26.53
C ASN A 465 -26.17 -6.47 25.81
N GLN A 466 -25.06 -6.31 26.55
CA GLN A 466 -23.81 -5.75 26.03
C GLN A 466 -22.66 -6.76 26.02
N SER A 467 -22.87 -7.98 26.55
CA SER A 467 -21.91 -9.06 26.61
C SER A 467 -22.26 -10.13 25.60
N PHE A 468 -21.36 -10.51 24.74
CA PHE A 468 -21.60 -11.51 23.69
C PHE A 468 -20.33 -12.19 23.24
N THR A 469 -20.51 -13.35 22.58
CA THR A 469 -19.45 -14.07 21.87
C THR A 469 -19.84 -14.18 20.40
N ILE A 470 -18.95 -13.75 19.51
CA ILE A 470 -19.12 -13.95 18.06
C ILE A 470 -17.99 -14.83 17.53
N ASN A 471 -18.37 -15.87 16.79
CA ASN A 471 -17.46 -16.64 15.96
C ASN A 471 -17.77 -16.36 14.49
N TYR A 472 -16.78 -15.97 13.72
CA TYR A 472 -16.93 -15.62 12.31
C TYR A 472 -15.91 -16.37 11.47
N THR A 473 -16.37 -17.05 10.44
CA THR A 473 -15.50 -17.72 9.46
C THR A 473 -15.78 -17.19 8.06
N GLU A 474 -14.73 -17.00 7.28
CA GLU A 474 -14.81 -16.59 5.88
C GLU A 474 -13.88 -17.45 5.03
N ASN A 475 -14.42 -17.99 3.95
CA ASN A 475 -13.69 -18.74 2.94
C ASN A 475 -13.77 -18.00 1.62
N ILE A 476 -12.63 -17.71 0.98
CA ILE A 476 -12.58 -17.09 -0.33
C ILE A 476 -11.74 -17.97 -1.25
N ALA A 477 -12.38 -18.55 -2.27
CA ALA A 477 -11.70 -19.28 -3.33
C ALA A 477 -11.68 -18.43 -4.60
N ALA A 478 -10.49 -18.21 -5.16
CA ALA A 478 -10.30 -17.35 -6.33
C ALA A 478 -9.47 -18.03 -7.41
N ALA A 479 -9.81 -17.75 -8.67
CA ALA A 479 -8.97 -18.08 -9.82
C ALA A 479 -8.92 -16.91 -10.79
N TYR A 480 -7.78 -16.72 -11.46
CA TYR A 480 -7.59 -15.62 -12.39
C TYR A 480 -6.75 -16.01 -13.61
N GLY A 481 -6.95 -15.24 -14.69
CA GLY A 481 -6.12 -15.26 -15.88
C GLY A 481 -5.92 -13.85 -16.43
N ILE A 482 -4.71 -13.50 -16.84
CA ILE A 482 -4.33 -12.20 -17.40
C ILE A 482 -3.49 -12.45 -18.65
N ALA A 483 -3.97 -11.98 -19.79
CA ALA A 483 -3.22 -11.96 -21.04
C ALA A 483 -2.60 -10.58 -21.26
N SER A 484 -1.34 -10.54 -21.68
CA SER A 484 -0.65 -9.29 -22.03
C SER A 484 -0.03 -9.41 -23.42
N ALA A 485 -0.16 -8.32 -24.21
CA ALA A 485 0.36 -8.23 -25.57
C ALA A 485 1.07 -6.90 -25.80
N ASN A 486 2.29 -6.94 -26.35
CA ASN A 486 3.06 -5.77 -26.78
C ASN A 486 3.16 -5.78 -28.32
N LEU A 487 2.39 -4.93 -28.99
CA LEU A 487 2.18 -4.92 -30.44
C LEU A 487 2.64 -3.57 -31.02
N GLY A 488 3.95 -3.38 -31.12
CA GLY A 488 4.53 -2.13 -31.59
C GLY A 488 4.23 -0.94 -30.66
N ARG A 489 3.32 -0.05 -31.08
CA ARG A 489 2.90 1.09 -30.23
C ARG A 489 1.81 0.76 -29.21
N TRP A 490 1.22 -0.43 -29.29
CA TRP A 490 0.16 -0.87 -28.40
C TRP A 490 0.72 -1.81 -27.31
N SER A 491 0.34 -1.56 -26.08
CA SER A 491 0.49 -2.50 -24.97
C SER A 491 -0.88 -2.77 -24.37
N LEU A 492 -1.28 -4.04 -24.37
CA LEU A 492 -2.60 -4.50 -23.98
C LEU A 492 -2.47 -5.46 -22.79
N VAL A 493 -3.29 -5.27 -21.79
CA VAL A 493 -3.43 -6.18 -20.65
C VAL A 493 -4.92 -6.38 -20.42
N ALA A 494 -5.37 -7.63 -20.41
CA ALA A 494 -6.75 -7.99 -20.11
C ALA A 494 -6.77 -9.16 -19.12
N GLY A 495 -7.52 -9.03 -18.06
CA GLY A 495 -7.61 -10.02 -17.01
C GLY A 495 -9.04 -10.24 -16.54
N LEU A 496 -9.27 -11.44 -16.01
CA LEU A 496 -10.51 -11.82 -15.36
C LEU A 496 -10.17 -12.63 -14.11
N ARG A 497 -10.80 -12.26 -12.99
CA ARG A 497 -10.76 -12.99 -11.74
C ARG A 497 -12.18 -13.39 -11.33
N GLY A 498 -12.37 -14.62 -10.90
CA GLY A 498 -13.58 -15.09 -10.25
C GLY A 498 -13.30 -15.38 -8.79
N GLU A 499 -14.17 -14.94 -7.89
CA GLU A 499 -14.11 -15.24 -6.46
C GLU A 499 -15.43 -15.82 -5.98
N TYR A 500 -15.35 -16.91 -5.24
CA TYR A 500 -16.45 -17.46 -4.46
C TYR A 500 -16.17 -17.18 -2.98
N THR A 501 -17.11 -16.50 -2.33
CA THR A 501 -17.03 -16.14 -0.92
C THR A 501 -18.14 -16.86 -0.16
N HIS A 502 -17.77 -17.50 0.95
CA HIS A 502 -18.67 -18.11 1.92
C HIS A 502 -18.33 -17.57 3.31
N THR A 503 -19.28 -16.89 3.93
CA THR A 503 -19.14 -16.36 5.30
C THR A 503 -20.16 -17.01 6.22
N ARG A 504 -19.76 -17.21 7.47
CA ARG A 504 -20.65 -17.72 8.53
C ARG A 504 -20.27 -17.11 9.87
N GLY A 505 -21.24 -16.50 10.54
CA GLY A 505 -21.12 -16.00 11.91
C GLY A 505 -22.10 -16.71 12.84
N LYS A 506 -21.64 -17.13 14.03
CA LYS A 506 -22.50 -17.57 15.13
C LYS A 506 -22.56 -16.44 16.17
N GLY A 507 -23.75 -16.10 16.65
CA GLY A 507 -23.96 -15.01 17.62
C GLY A 507 -24.43 -13.70 17.00
N GLY A 508 -24.64 -13.63 15.67
CA GLY A 508 -25.12 -12.46 14.95
C GLY A 508 -25.79 -12.78 13.60
N ASP A 509 -26.20 -14.02 13.36
CA ASP A 509 -26.92 -14.50 12.15
C ASP A 509 -26.29 -14.08 10.79
N ILE A 510 -24.97 -13.90 10.77
CA ILE A 510 -24.26 -13.55 9.55
C ILE A 510 -24.08 -14.83 8.70
N SER A 511 -24.66 -14.85 7.49
CA SER A 511 -24.43 -15.91 6.52
C SER A 511 -24.55 -15.36 5.10
N GLN A 512 -23.46 -15.35 4.35
CA GLN A 512 -23.43 -14.89 2.97
C GLN A 512 -22.74 -15.90 2.07
N ASN A 513 -23.30 -16.10 0.88
CA ASN A 513 -22.72 -16.93 -0.18
C ASN A 513 -22.87 -16.21 -1.50
N TYR A 514 -21.76 -15.87 -2.14
CA TYR A 514 -21.83 -15.22 -3.44
C TYR A 514 -20.61 -15.54 -4.32
N PHE A 515 -20.85 -15.50 -5.63
CA PHE A 515 -19.80 -15.58 -6.64
C PHE A 515 -19.74 -14.26 -7.41
N SER A 516 -18.54 -13.73 -7.58
CA SER A 516 -18.33 -12.46 -8.26
C SER A 516 -17.21 -12.53 -9.29
N LEU A 517 -17.40 -11.81 -10.40
CA LEU A 517 -16.41 -11.66 -11.47
C LEU A 517 -15.81 -10.24 -11.44
N PHE A 518 -14.50 -10.18 -11.59
CA PHE A 518 -13.69 -8.96 -11.53
C PHE A 518 -12.84 -8.82 -12.80
N PRO A 519 -13.43 -8.30 -13.89
CA PRO A 519 -12.68 -7.99 -15.10
C PRO A 519 -11.79 -6.77 -14.88
N ASN A 520 -10.60 -6.78 -15.51
CA ASN A 520 -9.74 -5.62 -15.65
C ASN A 520 -9.14 -5.54 -17.05
N ALA A 521 -8.90 -4.34 -17.53
CA ALA A 521 -8.30 -4.09 -18.83
C ALA A 521 -7.43 -2.82 -18.77
N ASN A 522 -6.24 -2.88 -19.41
CA ASN A 522 -5.37 -1.73 -19.61
C ASN A 522 -4.96 -1.71 -21.09
N VAL A 523 -5.18 -0.58 -21.74
CA VAL A 523 -4.80 -0.36 -23.13
C VAL A 523 -3.91 0.88 -23.18
N SER A 524 -2.66 0.71 -23.56
CA SER A 524 -1.70 1.80 -23.71
C SER A 524 -1.32 1.95 -25.17
N TYR A 525 -1.34 3.20 -25.66
CA TYR A 525 -0.88 3.56 -27.00
C TYR A 525 0.22 4.59 -26.93
N ALA A 526 1.40 4.26 -27.47
CA ALA A 526 2.53 5.17 -27.60
C ALA A 526 2.30 6.13 -28.76
N LEU A 527 2.08 7.42 -28.47
CA LEU A 527 1.89 8.48 -29.46
C LEU A 527 3.18 8.77 -30.23
N THR A 528 4.33 8.57 -29.59
CA THR A 528 5.67 8.71 -30.18
C THR A 528 6.40 7.37 -30.22
N LYS A 529 7.39 7.22 -31.10
CA LYS A 529 8.14 5.96 -31.26
C LYS A 529 8.94 5.57 -30.02
N ASP A 530 9.43 6.54 -29.27
CA ASP A 530 10.17 6.38 -28.02
C ASP A 530 9.26 6.18 -26.78
N GLY A 531 7.93 6.25 -26.98
CA GLY A 531 6.95 6.14 -25.87
C GLY A 531 6.94 7.34 -24.94
N ALA A 532 7.63 8.46 -25.27
CA ALA A 532 7.68 9.67 -24.43
C ALA A 532 6.29 10.27 -24.20
N TYR A 533 5.41 10.09 -25.15
CA TYR A 533 4.00 10.48 -25.07
C TYR A 533 3.14 9.24 -25.26
N SER A 534 2.24 8.98 -24.32
CA SER A 534 1.34 7.82 -24.39
C SER A 534 -0.03 8.12 -23.82
N LEU A 535 -1.04 7.41 -24.33
CA LEU A 535 -2.41 7.44 -23.84
C LEU A 535 -2.72 6.05 -23.27
N ILE A 536 -3.30 6.01 -22.04
CA ILE A 536 -3.58 4.77 -21.34
C ILE A 536 -5.03 4.79 -20.87
N ALA A 537 -5.82 3.85 -21.37
CA ALA A 537 -7.20 3.62 -20.90
C ALA A 537 -7.18 2.41 -19.95
N GLN A 538 -7.88 2.53 -18.82
CA GLN A 538 -7.92 1.49 -17.78
C GLN A 538 -9.36 1.28 -17.32
N TYR A 539 -9.68 0.02 -17.04
CA TYR A 539 -10.92 -0.42 -16.40
C TYR A 539 -10.62 -1.48 -15.36
N ALA A 540 -11.27 -1.41 -14.21
CA ALA A 540 -11.32 -2.49 -13.24
C ALA A 540 -12.65 -2.50 -12.49
N ARG A 541 -13.09 -3.70 -12.11
CA ARG A 541 -14.14 -3.92 -11.11
C ARG A 541 -13.49 -4.52 -9.85
N THR A 542 -13.84 -3.98 -8.69
CA THR A 542 -13.37 -4.41 -7.37
C THR A 542 -14.54 -4.56 -6.40
N ILE A 543 -14.30 -5.14 -5.24
CA ILE A 543 -15.27 -5.31 -4.16
C ILE A 543 -14.71 -4.70 -2.88
N GLU A 544 -15.57 -4.17 -2.03
CA GLU A 544 -15.29 -3.85 -0.65
C GLU A 544 -16.20 -4.73 0.22
N ARG A 545 -15.60 -5.64 0.98
CA ARG A 545 -16.32 -6.52 1.87
C ARG A 545 -16.55 -5.82 3.20
N PRO A 546 -17.72 -6.00 3.84
CA PRO A 546 -17.89 -5.57 5.21
C PRO A 546 -16.80 -6.19 6.08
N ARG A 547 -16.10 -5.36 6.83
CA ARG A 547 -15.11 -5.85 7.80
C ARG A 547 -15.85 -6.35 9.03
N PHE A 548 -15.28 -7.32 9.74
CA PHE A 548 -15.86 -7.79 10.99
C PHE A 548 -16.25 -6.63 11.91
N TRP A 549 -15.39 -5.63 12.03
CA TRP A 549 -15.63 -4.43 12.83
C TRP A 549 -16.91 -3.66 12.43
N SER A 550 -17.19 -3.57 11.14
CA SER A 550 -18.41 -2.92 10.64
C SER A 550 -19.66 -3.79 10.80
N LEU A 551 -19.49 -5.12 10.93
CA LEU A 551 -20.57 -6.08 11.17
C LEU A 551 -20.87 -6.28 12.66
N ASN A 552 -19.88 -6.05 13.55
CA ASN A 552 -20.00 -6.34 14.98
C ASN A 552 -21.00 -5.38 15.66
N PRO A 553 -22.15 -5.87 16.19
CA PRO A 553 -23.16 -5.03 16.79
C PRO A 553 -22.79 -4.49 18.18
N GLN A 554 -21.58 -4.75 18.67
CA GLN A 554 -21.08 -4.22 19.93
C GLN A 554 -21.14 -2.69 19.93
N ARG A 555 -21.57 -2.12 21.05
CA ARG A 555 -21.51 -0.67 21.28
C ARG A 555 -20.15 -0.29 21.83
N PHE A 556 -19.47 0.63 21.12
CA PHE A 556 -18.20 1.23 21.55
C PHE A 556 -18.47 2.66 22.00
N GLN A 557 -18.23 2.96 23.26
CA GLN A 557 -18.42 4.28 23.79
C GLN A 557 -17.32 5.23 23.31
N ILE A 558 -17.70 6.33 22.64
CA ILE A 558 -16.79 7.39 22.20
C ILE A 558 -16.78 8.53 23.22
N SER A 559 -17.95 8.91 23.71
CA SER A 559 -18.16 9.86 24.81
C SER A 559 -19.43 9.47 25.56
N ASP A 560 -19.76 10.16 26.61
CA ASP A 560 -20.97 9.86 27.45
C ASP A 560 -22.27 9.85 26.64
N TYR A 561 -22.31 10.63 25.56
CA TYR A 561 -23.50 10.80 24.71
C TYR A 561 -23.29 10.34 23.26
N THR A 562 -22.13 9.74 22.93
CA THR A 562 -21.84 9.25 21.57
C THR A 562 -21.25 7.86 21.63
N TYR A 563 -21.81 6.92 20.86
CA TYR A 563 -21.28 5.58 20.72
C TYR A 563 -21.27 5.14 19.24
N GLN A 564 -20.47 4.14 18.93
CA GLN A 564 -20.40 3.48 17.63
C GLN A 564 -20.94 2.07 17.73
N THR A 565 -21.62 1.59 16.68
CA THR A 565 -22.04 0.20 16.54
C THR A 565 -21.87 -0.29 15.11
N GLY A 566 -21.62 -1.59 14.93
CA GLY A 566 -21.65 -2.24 13.63
C GLY A 566 -23.07 -2.56 13.17
N ASN A 567 -23.15 -3.08 11.94
CA ASN A 567 -24.40 -3.50 11.31
C ASN A 567 -24.20 -4.89 10.65
N PRO A 568 -24.78 -5.97 11.20
CA PRO A 568 -24.67 -7.33 10.64
C PRO A 568 -25.30 -7.49 9.25
N GLU A 569 -26.18 -6.57 8.83
CA GLU A 569 -26.93 -6.62 7.58
C GLU A 569 -26.19 -5.94 6.40
N LEU A 570 -24.94 -5.53 6.58
CA LEU A 570 -24.16 -4.89 5.52
C LEU A 570 -23.91 -5.82 4.36
N ASP A 571 -24.22 -5.33 3.16
CA ASP A 571 -23.88 -5.97 1.89
C ASP A 571 -22.47 -5.58 1.41
N PRO A 572 -21.81 -6.44 0.62
CA PRO A 572 -20.56 -6.08 -0.06
C PRO A 572 -20.77 -4.96 -1.09
N ALA A 573 -19.90 -3.97 -1.07
CA ALA A 573 -19.92 -2.88 -2.04
C ALA A 573 -19.12 -3.23 -3.31
N TYR A 574 -19.65 -2.90 -4.48
CA TYR A 574 -18.97 -3.10 -5.77
C TYR A 574 -18.59 -1.77 -6.40
N LYS A 575 -17.31 -1.67 -6.76
CA LYS A 575 -16.72 -0.48 -7.37
C LYS A 575 -16.27 -0.75 -8.80
N GLN A 576 -16.66 0.10 -9.74
CA GLN A 576 -16.15 0.14 -11.10
C GLN A 576 -15.30 1.40 -11.27
N ASP A 577 -14.13 1.25 -11.86
CA ASP A 577 -13.19 2.33 -12.12
C ASP A 577 -12.86 2.38 -13.62
N ILE A 578 -13.05 3.54 -14.22
CA ILE A 578 -12.71 3.81 -15.62
C ILE A 578 -11.83 5.05 -15.64
N SER A 579 -10.68 4.99 -16.29
CA SER A 579 -9.78 6.14 -16.38
C SER A 579 -9.03 6.22 -17.70
N LEU A 580 -8.67 7.45 -18.07
CA LEU A 580 -7.82 7.78 -19.20
C LEU A 580 -6.64 8.62 -18.69
N THR A 581 -5.43 8.14 -18.93
CA THR A 581 -4.19 8.83 -18.54
C THR A 581 -3.40 9.25 -19.76
N LEU A 582 -3.10 10.53 -19.86
CA LEU A 582 -2.12 11.09 -20.79
C LEU A 582 -0.77 11.19 -20.09
N VAL A 583 0.25 10.54 -20.65
CA VAL A 583 1.65 10.65 -20.21
C VAL A 583 2.40 11.55 -21.16
N LEU A 584 3.15 12.52 -20.63
CA LEU A 584 3.93 13.49 -21.38
C LEU A 584 5.40 13.43 -20.95
N LYS A 585 6.31 13.28 -21.90
CA LYS A 585 7.77 13.22 -21.69
C LYS A 585 8.16 12.13 -20.67
N HIS A 586 7.48 10.98 -20.67
CA HIS A 586 7.62 9.85 -19.75
C HIS A 586 7.35 10.16 -18.25
N LYS A 587 7.09 11.39 -17.86
CA LYS A 587 7.09 11.81 -16.44
C LYS A 587 5.88 12.63 -15.98
N TYR A 588 5.31 13.47 -16.83
CA TYR A 588 4.11 14.22 -16.46
C TYR A 588 2.89 13.38 -16.78
N THR A 589 1.91 13.34 -15.89
CA THR A 589 0.68 12.61 -16.14
C THR A 589 -0.54 13.46 -15.86
N LEU A 590 -1.56 13.32 -16.73
CA LEU A 590 -2.89 13.84 -16.51
C LEU A 590 -3.87 12.68 -16.63
N THR A 591 -4.56 12.37 -15.55
CA THR A 591 -5.54 11.27 -15.49
C THR A 591 -6.91 11.83 -15.23
N GLY A 592 -7.86 11.59 -16.12
CA GLY A 592 -9.28 11.79 -15.91
C GLY A 592 -9.98 10.45 -15.74
N GLY A 593 -10.92 10.34 -14.81
CA GLY A 593 -11.62 9.09 -14.58
C GLY A 593 -12.91 9.24 -13.82
N MET A 594 -13.61 8.10 -13.71
CA MET A 594 -14.87 7.98 -12.99
C MET A 594 -14.86 6.66 -12.19
N THR A 595 -15.28 6.72 -10.94
CA THR A 595 -15.63 5.54 -10.17
C THR A 595 -17.12 5.53 -9.88
N ILE A 596 -17.74 4.36 -10.01
CA ILE A 596 -19.11 4.10 -9.59
C ILE A 596 -19.06 3.01 -8.53
N GLN A 597 -19.52 3.31 -7.34
CA GLN A 597 -19.62 2.36 -6.23
C GLN A 597 -21.09 2.20 -5.86
N ARG A 598 -21.56 0.96 -5.80
CA ARG A 598 -22.88 0.59 -5.31
C ARG A 598 -22.75 -0.05 -3.97
N ASP A 599 -23.73 0.14 -3.12
CA ASP A 599 -23.80 -0.39 -1.76
C ASP A 599 -22.58 0.04 -0.92
N GLU A 600 -22.09 1.28 -1.14
CA GLU A 600 -20.90 1.80 -0.45
C GLU A 600 -21.07 1.74 1.07
N ILE A 601 -20.12 1.07 1.74
CA ILE A 601 -20.13 0.92 3.19
C ILE A 601 -19.63 2.21 3.83
N GLN A 602 -20.52 2.94 4.51
CA GLN A 602 -20.24 4.25 5.13
C GLN A 602 -20.81 4.35 6.53
N GLN A 603 -20.26 5.28 7.31
CA GLN A 603 -20.80 5.64 8.61
C GLN A 603 -21.71 6.86 8.51
N THR A 604 -22.80 6.83 9.27
CA THR A 604 -23.67 7.97 9.49
C THR A 604 -23.84 8.19 10.99
N ILE A 605 -24.04 9.44 11.38
CA ILE A 605 -24.39 9.80 12.76
C ILE A 605 -25.89 10.06 12.79
N ARG A 606 -26.57 9.41 13.74
CA ARG A 606 -28.02 9.58 13.97
C ARG A 606 -28.32 9.59 15.44
N PRO A 607 -29.45 10.20 15.88
CA PRO A 607 -29.93 10.03 17.24
C PRO A 607 -30.19 8.55 17.56
N ASP A 608 -29.93 8.15 18.81
CA ASP A 608 -30.28 6.84 19.31
C ASP A 608 -31.83 6.73 19.35
N ALA A 609 -32.36 5.53 19.08
CA ALA A 609 -33.80 5.32 19.03
C ALA A 609 -34.47 5.40 20.40
N ASP A 610 -33.77 5.03 21.47
CA ASP A 610 -34.27 4.98 22.84
C ASP A 610 -34.03 6.31 23.61
N ASP A 611 -32.93 7.00 23.25
CA ASP A 611 -32.51 8.26 23.88
C ASP A 611 -32.00 9.25 22.82
N PRO A 612 -32.84 10.13 22.27
CA PRO A 612 -32.46 11.10 21.24
C PRO A 612 -31.36 12.09 21.64
N ALA A 613 -31.04 12.22 22.92
CA ALA A 613 -29.90 12.99 23.40
C ALA A 613 -28.57 12.30 23.11
N ARG A 614 -28.58 10.99 22.86
CA ARG A 614 -27.41 10.22 22.47
C ARG A 614 -27.30 10.12 20.95
N LEU A 615 -26.08 10.14 20.47
CA LEU A 615 -25.76 9.98 19.04
C LEU A 615 -25.10 8.62 18.78
N CYS A 616 -25.57 7.95 17.74
CA CYS A 616 -25.06 6.66 17.30
C CYS A 616 -24.32 6.83 15.97
N LEU A 617 -23.03 6.45 15.91
CA LEU A 617 -22.31 6.21 14.68
C LEU A 617 -22.63 4.79 14.20
N ALA A 618 -23.41 4.67 13.15
CA ALA A 618 -23.82 3.39 12.58
C ALA A 618 -23.27 3.19 11.17
N TRP A 619 -22.90 1.95 10.86
CA TRP A 619 -22.52 1.56 9.50
C TRP A 619 -23.79 1.28 8.67
N THR A 620 -23.77 1.71 7.41
CA THR A 620 -24.86 1.48 6.46
C THR A 620 -24.32 1.37 5.05
N ASN A 621 -25.07 0.73 4.15
CA ASN A 621 -24.81 0.77 2.72
C ASN A 621 -25.48 2.00 2.11
N PHE A 622 -24.71 2.81 1.37
CA PHE A 622 -25.23 3.88 0.53
C PHE A 622 -25.55 3.31 -0.85
N ASP A 623 -26.69 3.68 -1.41
CA ASP A 623 -27.15 3.14 -2.69
C ASP A 623 -26.11 3.32 -3.80
N THR A 624 -25.63 4.55 -4.00
CA THR A 624 -24.67 4.82 -5.09
C THR A 624 -23.78 6.01 -4.76
N THR A 625 -22.47 5.85 -4.96
CA THR A 625 -21.49 6.94 -4.97
C THR A 625 -20.77 6.98 -6.31
N LYS A 626 -20.76 8.13 -6.97
CA LYS A 626 -20.07 8.40 -8.24
C LYS A 626 -19.01 9.47 -8.01
N ASN A 627 -17.74 9.16 -8.32
CA ASN A 627 -16.65 10.13 -8.26
C ASN A 627 -16.10 10.36 -9.66
N TYR A 628 -16.19 11.59 -10.16
CA TYR A 628 -15.46 12.06 -11.33
C TYR A 628 -14.18 12.73 -10.84
N TYR A 629 -13.03 12.30 -11.30
CA TYR A 629 -11.77 12.83 -10.83
C TYR A 629 -10.84 13.26 -11.96
N LEU A 630 -10.03 14.29 -11.68
CA LEU A 630 -8.95 14.74 -12.53
C LEU A 630 -7.68 14.86 -11.65
N THR A 631 -6.65 14.10 -12.00
CA THR A 631 -5.38 14.10 -11.27
C THR A 631 -4.24 14.48 -12.20
N ALA A 632 -3.45 15.48 -11.82
CA ALA A 632 -2.23 15.87 -12.51
C ALA A 632 -1.02 15.58 -11.62
N ASN A 633 -0.01 14.90 -12.17
CA ASN A 633 1.28 14.71 -11.52
C ASN A 633 2.38 15.34 -12.37
N ALA A 634 3.20 16.18 -11.76
CA ALA A 634 4.23 16.96 -12.44
C ALA A 634 5.54 16.96 -11.62
N PRO A 635 6.48 16.06 -11.90
CA PRO A 635 7.82 16.10 -11.34
C PRO A 635 8.68 17.11 -12.11
N PHE A 636 9.06 18.21 -11.46
CA PHE A 636 9.92 19.24 -12.00
C PHE A 636 11.37 19.05 -11.53
N GLN A 637 12.31 19.26 -12.42
CA GLN A 637 13.71 19.44 -12.09
C GLN A 637 14.13 20.82 -12.62
N PHE A 638 14.10 21.83 -11.74
CA PHE A 638 14.43 23.21 -12.14
C PHE A 638 15.92 23.37 -12.37
N THR A 639 16.73 22.74 -11.51
CA THR A 639 18.19 22.69 -11.62
C THR A 639 18.68 21.31 -11.17
N LYS A 640 20.02 21.05 -11.22
CA LYS A 640 20.59 19.80 -10.70
C LYS A 640 20.43 19.62 -9.19
N TRP A 641 20.26 20.72 -8.48
CA TRP A 641 20.13 20.77 -7.01
C TRP A 641 18.72 21.07 -6.51
N TRP A 642 17.76 21.42 -7.39
CA TRP A 642 16.38 21.74 -7.02
C TRP A 642 15.39 20.88 -7.81
N THR A 643 14.69 20.00 -7.09
CA THR A 643 13.62 19.15 -7.64
C THR A 643 12.33 19.40 -6.88
N MET A 644 11.20 19.30 -7.56
CA MET A 644 9.87 19.42 -6.98
C MET A 644 8.94 18.40 -7.61
N ASN A 645 8.10 17.76 -6.81
CA ASN A 645 6.98 16.96 -7.27
C ASN A 645 5.68 17.64 -6.89
N LEU A 646 4.78 17.85 -7.84
CA LEU A 646 3.48 18.46 -7.64
C LEU A 646 2.38 17.48 -8.06
N ASN A 647 1.48 17.15 -7.13
CA ASN A 647 0.27 16.39 -7.36
C ASN A 647 -0.96 17.25 -7.09
N LEU A 648 -1.85 17.31 -8.05
CA LEU A 648 -3.13 18.02 -7.96
C LEU A 648 -4.24 17.02 -8.25
N THR A 649 -5.24 16.95 -7.39
CA THR A 649 -6.43 16.12 -7.62
C THR A 649 -7.69 16.94 -7.37
N TYR A 650 -8.60 16.90 -8.31
CA TYR A 650 -9.96 17.37 -8.18
C TYR A 650 -10.93 16.20 -8.27
N ILE A 651 -11.90 16.15 -7.37
CA ILE A 651 -12.96 15.13 -7.34
C ILE A 651 -14.31 15.84 -7.27
N ARG A 652 -15.22 15.48 -8.16
CA ARG A 652 -16.65 15.77 -8.04
C ARG A 652 -17.34 14.47 -7.65
N GLN A 653 -17.88 14.42 -6.44
CA GLN A 653 -18.62 13.28 -5.91
C GLN A 653 -20.12 13.54 -6.03
N GLY A 654 -20.87 12.56 -6.54
CA GLY A 654 -22.31 12.44 -6.40
C GLY A 654 -22.62 11.27 -5.47
N GLN A 655 -23.36 11.51 -4.39
CA GLN A 655 -23.69 10.50 -3.40
C GLN A 655 -25.19 10.44 -3.17
N ARG A 656 -25.74 9.23 -3.22
CA ARG A 656 -27.12 8.91 -2.90
C ARG A 656 -27.17 7.91 -1.75
N ILE A 657 -27.79 8.28 -0.65
CA ILE A 657 -27.80 7.48 0.58
C ILE A 657 -28.74 6.29 0.44
N ASP A 658 -29.94 6.50 -0.11
CA ASP A 658 -30.96 5.47 -0.34
C ASP A 658 -31.69 5.73 -1.67
N GLU A 659 -32.53 4.79 -2.10
CA GLU A 659 -33.27 4.87 -3.37
C GLU A 659 -34.20 6.09 -3.48
N HIS A 660 -34.65 6.64 -2.35
CA HIS A 660 -35.60 7.75 -2.27
C HIS A 660 -34.91 9.10 -2.08
N SER A 661 -33.62 9.10 -1.73
CA SER A 661 -32.86 10.31 -1.46
C SER A 661 -32.38 10.96 -2.76
N ALA A 662 -32.37 12.30 -2.79
CA ALA A 662 -31.76 13.04 -3.88
C ALA A 662 -30.22 12.86 -3.87
N GLU A 663 -29.60 12.76 -5.05
CA GLU A 663 -28.14 12.71 -5.17
C GLU A 663 -27.53 14.05 -4.72
N LYS A 664 -26.67 14.02 -3.70
CA LYS A 664 -25.92 15.18 -3.21
C LYS A 664 -24.61 15.27 -3.93
N HIS A 665 -24.18 16.48 -4.26
CA HIS A 665 -22.93 16.72 -4.97
C HIS A 665 -21.94 17.48 -4.12
N TYR A 666 -20.68 17.00 -4.11
CA TYR A 666 -19.56 17.60 -3.38
C TYR A 666 -18.35 17.79 -4.30
N ASN A 667 -17.50 18.76 -3.99
CA ASN A 667 -16.28 19.01 -4.73
C ASN A 667 -15.10 19.01 -3.78
N PHE A 668 -14.07 18.20 -4.08
CA PHE A 668 -12.87 18.06 -3.27
C PHE A 668 -11.65 18.46 -4.08
N TYR A 669 -10.70 19.09 -3.41
CA TYR A 669 -9.42 19.49 -3.97
C TYR A 669 -8.30 19.00 -3.07
N PHE A 670 -7.30 18.35 -3.66
CA PHE A 670 -6.09 17.92 -2.98
C PHE A 670 -4.88 18.51 -3.71
N VAL A 671 -3.96 19.07 -2.94
CA VAL A 671 -2.68 19.56 -3.43
C VAL A 671 -1.59 18.92 -2.60
N ASN A 672 -0.62 18.28 -3.24
CA ASN A 672 0.58 17.77 -2.59
C ASN A 672 1.79 18.26 -3.36
N SER A 673 2.69 18.97 -2.66
CA SER A 673 3.95 19.48 -3.20
C SER A 673 5.10 19.03 -2.32
N SER A 674 6.08 18.37 -2.89
CA SER A 674 7.31 17.96 -2.22
C SER A 674 8.50 18.55 -2.97
N THR A 675 9.32 19.35 -2.29
CA THR A 675 10.48 20.04 -2.85
C THR A 675 11.73 19.59 -2.12
N THR A 676 12.78 19.24 -2.86
CA THR A 676 14.09 18.87 -2.33
C THR A 676 15.18 19.75 -2.92
N PHE A 677 16.01 20.30 -2.05
CA PHE A 677 17.25 21.01 -2.41
C PHE A 677 18.45 20.13 -2.03
N SER A 678 19.21 19.71 -3.03
CA SER A 678 20.45 18.94 -2.87
C SER A 678 21.64 19.90 -2.87
N LEU A 679 22.13 20.25 -1.70
CA LEU A 679 23.17 21.27 -1.52
C LEU A 679 24.58 20.62 -1.51
N PRO A 680 25.66 21.42 -1.67
CA PRO A 680 27.03 20.94 -1.54
C PRO A 680 27.28 20.22 -0.20
N ALA A 681 28.33 19.40 -0.15
CA ALA A 681 28.73 18.65 1.03
C ALA A 681 27.66 17.64 1.53
N LYS A 682 26.80 17.13 0.65
CA LYS A 682 25.75 16.12 0.94
C LYS A 682 24.73 16.63 1.97
N PHE A 683 24.35 17.91 1.92
CA PHE A 683 23.18 18.45 2.63
C PHE A 683 21.94 18.36 1.75
N TYR A 684 20.81 18.01 2.36
CA TYR A 684 19.50 17.97 1.70
C TYR A 684 18.49 18.73 2.55
N ILE A 685 17.72 19.62 1.91
CA ILE A 685 16.60 20.30 2.53
C ILE A 685 15.34 19.84 1.82
N ASP A 686 14.38 19.34 2.58
CA ASP A 686 13.09 18.90 2.08
C ASP A 686 11.99 19.82 2.64
N LEU A 687 11.08 20.26 1.76
CA LEU A 687 9.85 20.96 2.13
C LEU A 687 8.68 20.21 1.52
N SER A 688 7.66 19.91 2.31
CA SER A 688 6.42 19.33 1.81
C SER A 688 5.23 20.16 2.26
N TYR A 689 4.31 20.41 1.34
CA TYR A 689 3.05 21.09 1.61
C TYR A 689 1.92 20.22 1.10
N ARG A 690 0.92 20.01 1.95
CA ARG A 690 -0.30 19.25 1.64
C ARG A 690 -1.51 20.09 2.02
N PHE A 691 -2.46 20.13 1.09
CA PHE A 691 -3.76 20.77 1.27
C PHE A 691 -4.88 19.80 0.90
N GLN A 692 -5.87 19.73 1.76
CA GLN A 692 -7.13 19.06 1.53
C GLN A 692 -8.26 20.07 1.72
N SER A 693 -9.15 20.20 0.74
CA SER A 693 -10.35 21.03 0.90
C SER A 693 -11.32 20.42 1.90
N ARG A 694 -12.40 21.11 2.20
CA ARG A 694 -13.53 20.51 2.90
C ARG A 694 -13.92 19.19 2.22
N MET A 695 -14.12 18.14 3.03
CA MET A 695 -14.65 16.86 2.60
C MET A 695 -16.00 16.61 3.26
N ASP A 696 -16.98 16.18 2.49
CA ASP A 696 -18.31 15.79 2.95
C ASP A 696 -18.53 14.32 2.65
N PHE A 697 -19.06 13.56 3.60
CA PHE A 697 -19.37 12.15 3.49
C PHE A 697 -20.59 11.81 4.36
N GLY A 698 -21.60 11.19 3.76
CA GLY A 698 -22.87 10.95 4.45
C GLY A 698 -23.51 12.24 4.95
N ASN A 699 -23.63 12.34 6.27
CA ASN A 699 -24.10 13.55 6.96
C ASN A 699 -23.00 14.25 7.76
N CYS A 700 -21.74 13.84 7.53
CA CYS A 700 -20.55 14.39 8.17
C CYS A 700 -19.72 15.24 7.21
N TRP A 701 -18.87 16.11 7.76
CA TRP A 701 -17.85 16.86 6.98
C TRP A 701 -16.60 17.11 7.81
N VAL A 702 -15.48 17.28 7.11
CA VAL A 702 -14.18 17.73 7.66
C VAL A 702 -13.84 19.07 7.04
N LYS A 703 -13.48 20.07 7.86
CA LYS A 703 -13.01 21.38 7.37
C LYS A 703 -11.66 21.24 6.65
N PRO A 704 -11.26 22.23 5.82
CA PRO A 704 -9.99 22.17 5.10
C PRO A 704 -8.78 21.98 6.01
N LEU A 705 -7.84 21.11 5.58
CA LEU A 705 -6.60 20.80 6.29
C LEU A 705 -5.38 21.26 5.50
N HIS A 706 -4.39 21.78 6.23
CA HIS A 706 -3.12 22.24 5.69
C HIS A 706 -1.97 21.65 6.50
N PHE A 707 -1.01 21.04 5.84
CA PHE A 707 0.20 20.51 6.45
C PHE A 707 1.43 21.08 5.76
N LEU A 708 2.34 21.66 6.52
CA LEU A 708 3.62 22.15 6.03
C LEU A 708 4.72 21.49 6.87
N ASN A 709 5.57 20.70 6.24
CA ASN A 709 6.69 20.06 6.89
C ASN A 709 8.00 20.55 6.28
N ALA A 710 9.06 20.65 7.10
CA ALA A 710 10.39 20.98 6.67
C ALA A 710 11.42 20.05 7.31
N GLY A 711 12.45 19.70 6.57
CA GLY A 711 13.52 18.85 7.07
C GLY A 711 14.87 19.21 6.50
N ILE A 712 15.91 18.95 7.28
CA ILE A 712 17.30 19.03 6.86
C ILE A 712 17.97 17.70 7.17
N LYS A 713 18.75 17.21 6.22
CA LYS A 713 19.48 15.95 6.31
C LYS A 713 20.93 16.18 5.90
N LYS A 714 21.86 15.61 6.64
CA LYS A 714 23.28 15.61 6.35
C LYS A 714 23.81 14.20 6.31
N ARG A 715 24.47 13.83 5.20
CA ARG A 715 25.19 12.56 5.08
C ARG A 715 26.68 12.79 5.29
N PHE A 716 27.24 12.07 6.25
CA PHE A 716 28.66 12.07 6.60
C PHE A 716 29.30 10.81 6.04
N GLY A 717 30.18 10.99 5.04
CA GLY A 717 30.72 9.85 4.31
C GLY A 717 29.62 9.02 3.64
N ASP A 718 29.73 7.70 3.72
CA ASP A 718 28.78 6.76 3.13
C ASP A 718 28.00 5.93 4.16
N LYS A 719 28.32 6.10 5.45
CA LYS A 719 27.82 5.23 6.52
C LYS A 719 26.96 5.95 7.56
N PHE A 720 27.03 7.26 7.68
CA PHE A 720 26.32 7.98 8.72
C PHE A 720 25.45 9.08 8.16
N THR A 721 24.21 9.15 8.62
CA THR A 721 23.24 10.19 8.25
C THR A 721 22.63 10.78 9.52
N ALA A 722 22.60 12.10 9.62
CA ALA A 722 21.85 12.84 10.64
C ALA A 722 20.72 13.62 9.98
N SER A 723 19.57 13.68 10.61
CA SER A 723 18.40 14.39 10.13
C SER A 723 17.71 15.16 11.25
N PHE A 724 17.14 16.29 10.89
CA PHE A 724 16.22 17.07 11.72
C PHE A 724 15.02 17.44 10.87
N SER A 725 13.82 17.27 11.39
CA SER A 725 12.61 17.67 10.70
C SER A 725 11.59 18.26 11.67
N VAL A 726 10.75 19.14 11.12
CA VAL A 726 9.61 19.74 11.79
C VAL A 726 8.37 19.39 10.99
N ARG A 727 7.41 18.74 11.62
CA ARG A 727 6.10 18.44 11.05
C ARG A 727 5.10 19.50 11.51
N ASN A 728 4.10 19.72 10.68
CA ASN A 728 2.96 20.60 10.96
C ASN A 728 3.37 22.00 11.43
N LEU A 729 4.25 22.68 10.65
CA LEU A 729 4.59 24.10 10.90
C LEU A 729 3.34 24.99 10.99
N ILE A 730 2.25 24.61 10.27
CA ILE A 730 0.93 25.21 10.35
C ILE A 730 0.08 24.30 11.23
N GLU A 731 0.19 24.48 12.54
CA GLU A 731 -0.58 23.71 13.53
C GLU A 731 -2.05 24.14 13.56
N ARG A 732 -2.98 23.21 13.34
CA ARG A 732 -4.42 23.44 13.43
C ARG A 732 -5.13 22.19 13.92
N PRO A 733 -6.17 22.32 14.77
CA PRO A 733 -7.05 21.20 15.08
C PRO A 733 -7.78 20.73 13.83
N GLN A 734 -8.12 19.45 13.80
CA GLN A 734 -9.06 18.92 12.83
C GLN A 734 -10.47 19.24 13.26
N HIS A 735 -11.22 19.92 12.42
CA HIS A 735 -12.63 20.25 12.68
C HIS A 735 -13.51 19.25 11.92
N ILE A 736 -14.26 18.45 12.67
CA ILE A 736 -15.21 17.48 12.13
C ILE A 736 -16.61 17.94 12.50
N GLY A 737 -17.53 17.96 11.52
CA GLY A 737 -18.93 18.27 11.78
C GLY A 737 -19.86 17.16 11.34
N ALA A 738 -21.03 17.12 11.93
CA ALA A 738 -22.14 16.28 11.48
C ALA A 738 -23.47 17.05 11.60
N ARG A 739 -24.41 16.76 10.70
CA ARG A 739 -25.77 17.30 10.74
C ARG A 739 -26.77 16.19 10.44
N GLY A 740 -27.71 16.01 11.32
CA GLY A 740 -28.84 15.09 11.16
C GLY A 740 -30.15 15.76 11.53
N ASP A 741 -31.23 14.97 11.52
CA ASP A 741 -32.52 15.40 11.98
C ASP A 741 -32.44 15.69 13.50
N GLY A 742 -32.66 16.94 13.85
CA GLY A 742 -32.67 17.36 15.23
C GLY A 742 -31.32 17.69 15.87
N PHE A 743 -30.18 17.68 15.15
CA PHE A 743 -28.90 18.06 15.73
C PHE A 743 -27.88 18.64 14.72
N VAL A 744 -26.97 19.46 15.24
CA VAL A 744 -25.73 19.87 14.58
C VAL A 744 -24.57 19.64 15.57
N ARG A 745 -23.60 18.82 15.19
CA ARG A 745 -22.44 18.45 15.99
C ARG A 745 -21.16 19.00 15.38
N MET A 746 -20.27 19.52 16.20
CA MET A 746 -18.92 19.95 15.85
C MET A 746 -17.92 19.36 16.83
N VAL A 747 -16.82 18.79 16.33
CA VAL A 747 -15.73 18.26 17.14
C VAL A 747 -14.41 18.83 16.62
N ASP A 748 -13.61 19.34 17.55
CA ASP A 748 -12.25 19.82 17.32
C ASP A 748 -11.27 18.80 17.90
N VAL A 749 -10.42 18.21 17.07
CA VAL A 749 -9.50 17.14 17.48
C VAL A 749 -8.05 17.58 17.28
N LYS A 750 -7.22 17.40 18.32
CA LYS A 750 -5.77 17.52 18.30
C LYS A 750 -5.15 16.20 18.72
N GLN A 751 -4.30 15.66 17.85
CA GLN A 751 -3.61 14.38 18.04
C GLN A 751 -2.22 14.43 17.40
N GLN A 752 -1.42 13.38 17.58
CA GLN A 752 -0.05 13.29 17.12
C GLN A 752 0.13 13.70 15.64
N TRP A 753 -0.78 13.31 14.76
CA TRP A 753 -0.61 13.55 13.32
C TRP A 753 -0.88 15.00 12.88
N ASN A 754 -1.65 15.78 13.65
CA ASN A 754 -1.94 17.19 13.33
C ASN A 754 -1.26 18.19 14.26
N ASP A 755 -0.55 17.73 15.27
CA ASP A 755 0.27 18.55 16.15
C ASP A 755 1.64 18.85 15.54
N ARG A 756 2.22 20.02 15.90
CA ARG A 756 3.59 20.32 15.55
C ARG A 756 4.55 19.43 16.33
N SER A 757 5.45 18.77 15.61
CA SER A 757 6.47 17.93 16.25
C SER A 757 7.85 18.13 15.62
N PHE A 758 8.87 17.85 16.43
CA PHE A 758 10.29 17.95 16.06
C PHE A 758 10.88 16.55 16.10
N THR A 759 11.51 16.13 15.01
CA THR A 759 12.13 14.83 14.92
C THR A 759 13.62 14.95 14.67
N ILE A 760 14.42 14.25 15.46
CA ILE A 760 15.86 14.08 15.25
C ILE A 760 16.08 12.60 14.95
N GLY A 761 16.84 12.30 13.91
CA GLY A 761 17.19 10.95 13.51
C GLY A 761 18.67 10.81 13.18
N VAL A 762 19.21 9.67 13.55
CA VAL A 762 20.56 9.26 13.16
C VAL A 762 20.51 7.82 12.65
N THR A 763 21.30 7.56 11.68
CA THR A 763 21.40 6.21 11.10
C THR A 763 22.80 5.94 10.64
#